data_7dbff8ced75339494f70718a3ff4211d
#
_entry.id   7dbff8ced75339494f70718a3ff4211d
#
_cell.length_a   1.000
_cell.length_b   1.000
_cell.length_c   1.000
_cell.angle_alpha   90.00
_cell.angle_beta   90.00
_cell.angle_gamma   90.00
#
_symmetry.space_group_name_H-M   'P 1'
#
loop_
_entity.id
_entity.type
_entity.pdbx_description
1 polymer ?
#
loop_
_entity_poly.entity_id
_entity_poly.type
_entity_poly.pdbx_seq_one_letter_code
_entity_poly.pdbx_strand_id
1 'polypeptide(L)'
;MSGTPPDDPSGTDVMMLDGASEESYSYDDTIVRGFLTVTLLWGLVAAVCAVLVTSTLLHPRQDAGVEWLSFGRLQPVGGLLFFMAFVGNGVFAGIYYSTQRLCKARMWSGVLSWLHLVSWQAIIIAALVTLPRGITQGRELSETEWPIDLAMTLVWILFFASNFSMTLACRRVRRMYVSLWFYIAAVVGMGLISLCTLFVFPTGLWKSDSLATGMQDALLQAWYSHHAALFLLIMPALGLAYYFVPKVLNRPIYSYKLTIASFWTLTLAGAWAAPRLLHYTVLSEWVSSLGMLSGILLGVAVFGGVTNVWLTFRGTDAEKSANPSMRFLKWGVLLLGVYACEDIVLSVKSIRAQVDYTEWITAHFQLGLMGCGGMLVIGMAYWLIPRLFQTEIASSKAVGLHFWLASGAVLLCIVPGYAAGFVQGSAWNAMDDLGILKYDFADSTSFLKMVWSLQMLGGLIYFVGLSVMLANYARTWMNRTRPYQVPLYHEEKNLKQSRSVSDPEPASILESAPVLDLAKKVDIWTRLNWHQQWEGSPRKIGFFVALVLLVAFSIEIVPLFVFAGSNVPEIASVKPYTPLELMGRHLYLTEGCSKCHTQMIRPLMPETKRYGDFSQSGEFVYDQPAQWGNRRIGPDLARESGRQSSFWHWQHLASPRKTSPDSAMPSYQYLLDRPIDIGKVDELVQAARERGIGYDADLAEVENSVSKQAERVAADIVSKGGAVRRGKLMTFDSQVVALIAYLQRLGAD
;
A
#
# COMPACT_ATOMS: atom_id res chain seq x y z
N MET A 1 -18.10 -88.06 -24.97
CA MET A 1 -16.91 -88.07 -24.18
C MET A 1 -16.37 -86.67 -24.12
N SER A 2 -16.85 -85.75 -23.31
CA SER A 2 -16.76 -85.41 -21.90
C SER A 2 -15.28 -85.36 -21.41
N GLY A 3 -14.72 -84.19 -21.34
CA GLY A 3 -13.49 -83.84 -20.68
C GLY A 3 -13.58 -82.45 -20.11
N THR A 4 -13.87 -82.40 -18.84
CA THR A 4 -13.78 -81.19 -18.01
C THR A 4 -12.30 -80.84 -17.68
N PRO A 5 -11.89 -79.58 -17.72
CA PRO A 5 -10.57 -79.19 -17.16
C PRO A 5 -10.62 -79.03 -15.64
N PRO A 6 -9.51 -79.16 -14.95
CA PRO A 6 -9.47 -79.22 -13.50
C PRO A 6 -9.51 -77.78 -12.84
N ASP A 7 -10.08 -77.73 -11.66
CA ASP A 7 -10.15 -76.60 -10.73
C ASP A 7 -8.75 -76.05 -10.40
N ASP A 8 -8.59 -74.74 -10.52
CA ASP A 8 -7.48 -73.98 -10.02
C ASP A 8 -7.81 -73.49 -8.59
N PRO A 9 -7.05 -73.88 -7.55
CA PRO A 9 -7.29 -73.44 -6.19
C PRO A 9 -6.38 -72.27 -5.84
N SER A 10 -6.66 -71.11 -6.40
CA SER A 10 -6.08 -69.85 -5.88
C SER A 10 -7.18 -68.81 -5.70
N GLY A 11 -8.10 -69.12 -4.82
CA GLY A 11 -9.00 -68.13 -4.21
C GLY A 11 -8.23 -67.23 -3.26
N THR A 12 -7.59 -66.23 -3.79
CA THR A 12 -7.29 -65.04 -2.98
C THR A 12 -8.58 -64.23 -2.87
N ASP A 13 -9.32 -64.48 -1.81
CA ASP A 13 -10.32 -63.59 -1.32
C ASP A 13 -9.68 -62.20 -1.14
N VAL A 14 -9.81 -61.35 -2.12
CA VAL A 14 -9.63 -59.93 -1.98
C VAL A 14 -10.78 -59.50 -1.08
N MET A 15 -10.47 -59.43 0.24
CA MET A 15 -11.32 -58.79 1.22
C MET A 15 -11.55 -57.38 0.73
N MET A 16 -12.66 -57.16 0.05
CA MET A 16 -13.20 -55.82 -0.17
C MET A 16 -13.41 -55.23 1.22
N LEU A 17 -12.54 -54.29 1.57
CA LEU A 17 -12.75 -53.44 2.77
C LEU A 17 -14.03 -52.63 2.48
N ASP A 18 -15.15 -53.23 2.80
CA ASP A 18 -16.44 -52.56 2.88
C ASP A 18 -16.35 -51.44 3.91
N GLY A 19 -16.48 -50.19 3.48
CA GLY A 19 -16.73 -49.08 4.36
C GLY A 19 -15.96 -47.77 4.17
N ALA A 20 -15.09 -47.63 3.19
CA ALA A 20 -14.54 -46.33 2.85
C ALA A 20 -15.61 -45.52 2.08
N SER A 21 -16.38 -44.69 2.79
CA SER A 21 -17.30 -43.77 2.12
C SER A 21 -16.49 -42.71 1.41
N GLU A 22 -16.49 -42.75 0.08
CA GLU A 22 -15.95 -41.68 -0.74
C GLU A 22 -16.78 -40.41 -0.53
N GLU A 23 -16.12 -39.31 -0.16
CA GLU A 23 -16.75 -37.99 -0.06
C GLU A 23 -16.44 -37.20 -1.33
N SER A 24 -17.48 -36.83 -2.07
CA SER A 24 -17.35 -35.95 -3.22
C SER A 24 -17.37 -34.49 -2.79
N TYR A 25 -16.49 -33.66 -3.36
CA TYR A 25 -16.47 -32.22 -3.11
C TYR A 25 -16.17 -31.45 -4.40
N SER A 26 -16.54 -30.18 -4.41
CA SER A 26 -16.28 -29.27 -5.52
C SER A 26 -15.72 -27.95 -5.00
N TYR A 27 -15.10 -27.18 -5.88
CA TYR A 27 -14.62 -25.82 -5.55
C TYR A 27 -15.61 -24.76 -6.03
N ASP A 28 -15.66 -23.62 -5.35
CA ASP A 28 -16.45 -22.47 -5.78
C ASP A 28 -15.56 -21.52 -6.60
N ASP A 29 -15.62 -21.64 -7.90
CA ASP A 29 -14.91 -20.77 -8.82
C ASP A 29 -15.69 -19.50 -9.18
N THR A 30 -16.95 -19.37 -8.75
CA THR A 30 -17.79 -18.21 -9.07
C THR A 30 -17.27 -16.94 -8.41
N ILE A 31 -16.90 -17.03 -7.13
CA ILE A 31 -16.30 -15.91 -6.39
C ILE A 31 -14.94 -15.49 -6.98
N VAL A 32 -14.14 -16.47 -7.43
CA VAL A 32 -12.84 -16.19 -8.07
C VAL A 32 -13.04 -15.43 -9.39
N ARG A 33 -14.05 -15.81 -10.21
CA ARG A 33 -14.43 -15.06 -11.41
C ARG A 33 -14.88 -13.65 -11.08
N GLY A 34 -15.66 -13.47 -10.00
CA GLY A 34 -16.10 -12.17 -9.51
C GLY A 34 -14.91 -11.25 -9.20
N PHE A 35 -14.00 -11.68 -8.32
CA PHE A 35 -12.80 -10.90 -7.98
C PHE A 35 -11.90 -10.65 -9.19
N LEU A 36 -11.72 -11.63 -10.08
CA LEU A 36 -10.91 -11.46 -11.29
C LEU A 36 -11.51 -10.42 -12.23
N THR A 37 -12.84 -10.42 -12.41
CA THR A 37 -13.53 -9.45 -13.27
C THR A 37 -13.35 -8.02 -12.74
N VAL A 38 -13.60 -7.80 -11.45
CA VAL A 38 -13.45 -6.47 -10.85
C VAL A 38 -11.99 -6.02 -10.83
N THR A 39 -11.03 -6.96 -10.69
CA THR A 39 -9.59 -6.66 -10.83
C THR A 39 -9.29 -6.00 -12.17
N LEU A 40 -9.76 -6.57 -13.27
CA LEU A 40 -9.50 -6.04 -14.61
C LEU A 40 -10.17 -4.70 -14.84
N LEU A 41 -11.39 -4.52 -14.34
CA LEU A 41 -12.11 -3.25 -14.43
C LEU A 41 -11.41 -2.14 -13.63
N TRP A 42 -11.06 -2.42 -12.38
CA TRP A 42 -10.35 -1.45 -11.54
C TRP A 42 -8.94 -1.15 -12.04
N GLY A 43 -8.27 -2.12 -12.64
CA GLY A 43 -6.98 -1.89 -13.28
C GLY A 43 -7.05 -0.82 -14.37
N LEU A 44 -8.10 -0.83 -15.20
CA LEU A 44 -8.33 0.23 -16.19
C LEU A 44 -8.61 1.59 -15.54
N VAL A 45 -9.48 1.62 -14.52
CA VAL A 45 -9.81 2.86 -13.81
C VAL A 45 -8.56 3.43 -13.12
N ALA A 46 -7.72 2.57 -12.51
CA ALA A 46 -6.46 2.97 -11.90
C ALA A 46 -5.48 3.56 -12.92
N ALA A 47 -5.37 2.94 -14.10
CA ALA A 47 -4.51 3.47 -15.17
C ALA A 47 -4.99 4.83 -15.70
N VAL A 48 -6.30 5.02 -15.86
CA VAL A 48 -6.87 6.33 -16.22
C VAL A 48 -6.59 7.37 -15.15
N CYS A 49 -6.80 7.01 -13.87
CA CYS A 49 -6.53 7.91 -12.75
C CYS A 49 -5.04 8.32 -12.69
N ALA A 50 -4.10 7.37 -12.92
CA ALA A 50 -2.67 7.68 -12.97
C ALA A 50 -2.32 8.68 -14.08
N VAL A 51 -2.92 8.54 -15.26
CA VAL A 51 -2.76 9.50 -16.37
C VAL A 51 -3.32 10.86 -15.98
N LEU A 52 -4.49 10.92 -15.34
CA LEU A 52 -5.09 12.18 -14.88
C LEU A 52 -4.21 12.86 -13.83
N VAL A 53 -3.76 12.11 -12.80
CA VAL A 53 -2.85 12.63 -11.76
C VAL A 53 -1.59 13.23 -12.37
N THR A 54 -0.95 12.53 -13.30
CA THR A 54 0.27 13.01 -13.94
C THR A 54 0.00 14.20 -14.87
N SER A 55 -1.17 14.25 -15.53
CA SER A 55 -1.61 15.35 -16.36
C SER A 55 -1.76 16.65 -15.56
N THR A 56 -2.24 16.59 -14.31
CA THR A 56 -2.36 17.79 -13.45
C THR A 56 -1.02 18.43 -13.12
N LEU A 57 0.06 17.62 -13.00
CA LEU A 57 1.42 18.14 -12.81
C LEU A 57 2.00 18.77 -14.08
N LEU A 58 1.68 18.22 -15.25
CA LEU A 58 2.15 18.72 -16.53
C LEU A 58 1.41 19.98 -16.96
N HIS A 59 0.11 20.02 -16.71
CA HIS A 59 -0.78 21.08 -17.16
C HIS A 59 -1.56 21.73 -16.00
N PRO A 60 -0.87 22.30 -15.00
CA PRO A 60 -1.49 22.82 -13.78
C PRO A 60 -2.41 24.04 -14.02
N ARG A 61 -2.58 24.50 -15.26
CA ARG A 61 -3.55 25.56 -15.65
C ARG A 61 -4.92 25.02 -16.05
N GLN A 62 -5.00 23.71 -16.37
CA GLN A 62 -6.27 23.10 -16.82
C GLN A 62 -7.26 22.89 -15.68
N ASP A 63 -6.76 22.88 -14.43
CA ASP A 63 -7.56 22.66 -13.22
C ASP A 63 -8.26 23.94 -12.73
N ALA A 64 -8.15 25.05 -13.46
CA ALA A 64 -8.64 26.35 -13.04
C ALA A 64 -10.15 26.34 -12.77
N GLY A 65 -10.53 26.08 -11.53
CA GLY A 65 -11.91 26.11 -11.03
C GLY A 65 -12.54 24.77 -10.69
N VAL A 66 -11.86 23.66 -10.92
CA VAL A 66 -12.39 22.30 -10.62
C VAL A 66 -11.55 21.69 -9.49
N GLU A 67 -11.93 21.97 -8.24
CA GLU A 67 -11.21 21.57 -7.03
C GLU A 67 -10.96 20.06 -6.93
N TRP A 68 -11.94 19.23 -7.30
CA TRP A 68 -11.86 17.77 -7.21
C TRP A 68 -10.90 17.12 -8.22
N LEU A 69 -10.38 17.90 -9.20
CA LEU A 69 -9.33 17.48 -10.12
C LEU A 69 -7.93 17.97 -9.71
N SER A 70 -7.77 18.66 -8.58
CA SER A 70 -6.45 19.08 -8.11
C SER A 70 -5.55 17.87 -7.81
N PHE A 71 -4.24 18.02 -8.01
CA PHE A 71 -3.26 16.97 -7.73
C PHE A 71 -3.39 16.42 -6.31
N GLY A 72 -3.50 17.31 -5.31
CA GLY A 72 -3.58 16.94 -3.90
C GLY A 72 -4.77 16.04 -3.57
N ARG A 73 -5.91 16.25 -4.25
CA ARG A 73 -7.14 15.45 -4.05
C ARG A 73 -7.18 14.19 -4.90
N LEU A 74 -6.51 14.14 -6.07
CA LEU A 74 -6.50 12.97 -6.95
C LEU A 74 -5.39 11.96 -6.62
N GLN A 75 -4.26 12.41 -6.11
CA GLN A 75 -3.12 11.52 -5.84
C GLN A 75 -3.46 10.39 -4.85
N PRO A 76 -4.17 10.63 -3.72
CA PRO A 76 -4.64 9.57 -2.84
C PRO A 76 -5.53 8.54 -3.53
N VAL A 77 -6.41 9.00 -4.42
CA VAL A 77 -7.29 8.13 -5.23
C VAL A 77 -6.48 7.18 -6.10
N GLY A 78 -5.44 7.69 -6.78
CA GLY A 78 -4.57 6.87 -7.61
C GLY A 78 -3.87 5.76 -6.80
N GLY A 79 -3.33 6.09 -5.64
CA GLY A 79 -2.72 5.12 -4.72
C GLY A 79 -3.72 4.04 -4.28
N LEU A 80 -4.89 4.42 -3.82
CA LEU A 80 -5.96 3.51 -3.39
C LEU A 80 -6.41 2.58 -4.53
N LEU A 81 -6.62 3.12 -5.73
CA LEU A 81 -7.07 2.33 -6.88
C LEU A 81 -6.04 1.27 -7.30
N PHE A 82 -4.75 1.60 -7.33
CA PHE A 82 -3.72 0.60 -7.62
C PHE A 82 -3.58 -0.42 -6.50
N PHE A 83 -3.51 0.02 -5.25
CA PHE A 83 -3.21 -0.84 -4.10
C PHE A 83 -4.41 -1.71 -3.70
N MET A 84 -5.56 -1.09 -3.40
CA MET A 84 -6.73 -1.79 -2.86
C MET A 84 -7.64 -2.35 -3.95
N ALA A 85 -7.83 -1.61 -5.05
CA ALA A 85 -8.80 -1.99 -6.06
C ALA A 85 -8.20 -2.92 -7.13
N PHE A 86 -7.05 -2.62 -7.71
CA PHE A 86 -6.45 -3.48 -8.74
C PHE A 86 -5.68 -4.65 -8.11
N VAL A 87 -4.61 -4.38 -7.38
CA VAL A 87 -3.76 -5.43 -6.81
C VAL A 87 -4.51 -6.21 -5.72
N GLY A 88 -5.22 -5.51 -4.83
CA GLY A 88 -5.96 -6.13 -3.73
C GLY A 88 -7.03 -7.13 -4.20
N ASN A 89 -7.89 -6.75 -5.15
CA ASN A 89 -8.87 -7.68 -5.73
C ASN A 89 -8.19 -8.87 -6.42
N GLY A 90 -7.06 -8.64 -7.12
CA GLY A 90 -6.28 -9.70 -7.73
C GLY A 90 -5.70 -10.68 -6.70
N VAL A 91 -5.18 -10.16 -5.60
CA VAL A 91 -4.70 -10.97 -4.46
C VAL A 91 -5.84 -11.80 -3.89
N PHE A 92 -7.03 -11.23 -3.67
CA PHE A 92 -8.20 -11.98 -3.22
C PHE A 92 -8.59 -13.10 -4.19
N ALA A 93 -8.64 -12.82 -5.50
CA ALA A 93 -8.89 -13.86 -6.50
C ALA A 93 -7.92 -15.04 -6.36
N GLY A 94 -6.63 -14.75 -6.19
CA GLY A 94 -5.60 -15.76 -6.00
C GLY A 94 -5.71 -16.53 -4.69
N ILE A 95 -5.99 -15.84 -3.58
CA ILE A 95 -6.17 -16.46 -2.26
C ILE A 95 -7.41 -17.36 -2.26
N TYR A 96 -8.56 -16.88 -2.76
CA TYR A 96 -9.79 -17.70 -2.85
C TYR A 96 -9.58 -18.94 -3.71
N TYR A 97 -8.87 -18.80 -4.83
CA TYR A 97 -8.58 -19.94 -5.71
C TYR A 97 -7.65 -20.97 -5.05
N SER A 98 -6.49 -20.50 -4.55
CA SER A 98 -5.44 -21.38 -4.04
C SER A 98 -5.81 -22.01 -2.69
N THR A 99 -6.48 -21.27 -1.80
CA THR A 99 -6.90 -21.79 -0.48
C THR A 99 -7.82 -22.99 -0.60
N GLN A 100 -8.85 -22.92 -1.46
CA GLN A 100 -9.77 -24.04 -1.67
C GLN A 100 -9.01 -25.30 -2.11
N ARG A 101 -8.05 -25.15 -3.02
CA ARG A 101 -7.29 -26.28 -3.58
C ARG A 101 -6.25 -26.83 -2.63
N LEU A 102 -5.58 -25.93 -1.87
CA LEU A 102 -4.62 -26.35 -0.85
C LEU A 102 -5.29 -26.97 0.39
N CYS A 103 -6.50 -26.56 0.70
CA CYS A 103 -7.29 -27.15 1.79
C CYS A 103 -8.11 -28.38 1.36
N LYS A 104 -8.17 -28.67 0.05
CA LYS A 104 -9.10 -29.65 -0.54
C LYS A 104 -10.55 -29.47 -0.04
N ALA A 105 -10.96 -28.22 0.09
CA ALA A 105 -12.25 -27.83 0.64
C ALA A 105 -12.78 -26.59 -0.05
N ARG A 106 -14.12 -26.53 -0.20
CA ARG A 106 -14.79 -25.30 -0.61
C ARG A 106 -14.61 -24.24 0.47
N MET A 107 -14.72 -22.94 0.11
CA MET A 107 -14.79 -21.89 1.12
C MET A 107 -15.93 -22.19 2.10
N TRP A 108 -15.69 -21.95 3.38
CA TRP A 108 -16.64 -22.30 4.45
C TRP A 108 -18.04 -21.71 4.23
N SER A 109 -18.09 -20.45 3.77
CA SER A 109 -19.35 -19.77 3.46
C SER A 109 -19.28 -19.04 2.12
N GLY A 110 -20.13 -19.42 1.19
CA GLY A 110 -20.32 -18.71 -0.08
C GLY A 110 -20.94 -17.32 0.15
N VAL A 111 -21.82 -17.18 1.15
CA VAL A 111 -22.45 -15.90 1.50
C VAL A 111 -21.38 -14.90 1.96
N LEU A 112 -20.50 -15.29 2.89
CA LEU A 112 -19.40 -14.41 3.34
C LEU A 112 -18.45 -14.05 2.20
N SER A 113 -18.20 -14.98 1.25
CA SER A 113 -17.39 -14.67 0.09
C SER A 113 -18.00 -13.58 -0.78
N TRP A 114 -19.32 -13.64 -1.03
CA TRP A 114 -20.02 -12.62 -1.82
C TRP A 114 -20.19 -11.30 -1.06
N LEU A 115 -20.47 -11.35 0.25
CA LEU A 115 -20.48 -10.15 1.10
C LEU A 115 -19.13 -9.46 1.08
N HIS A 116 -18.02 -10.22 1.17
CA HIS A 116 -16.68 -9.64 1.05
C HIS A 116 -16.51 -8.96 -0.31
N LEU A 117 -16.82 -9.64 -1.42
CA LEU A 117 -16.67 -9.04 -2.76
C LEU A 117 -17.47 -7.73 -2.87
N VAL A 118 -18.78 -7.77 -2.55
CA VAL A 118 -19.67 -6.62 -2.77
C VAL A 118 -19.30 -5.46 -1.85
N SER A 119 -19.09 -5.73 -0.55
CA SER A 119 -18.75 -4.68 0.42
C SER A 119 -17.39 -4.04 0.13
N TRP A 120 -16.40 -4.84 -0.34
CA TRP A 120 -15.11 -4.30 -0.74
C TRP A 120 -15.21 -3.32 -1.90
N GLN A 121 -16.05 -3.64 -2.92
CA GLN A 121 -16.29 -2.70 -4.02
C GLN A 121 -17.03 -1.44 -3.53
N ALA A 122 -17.99 -1.58 -2.62
CA ALA A 122 -18.69 -0.43 -2.04
C ALA A 122 -17.73 0.52 -1.30
N ILE A 123 -16.76 -0.04 -0.54
CA ILE A 123 -15.70 0.73 0.15
C ILE A 123 -14.83 1.48 -0.86
N ILE A 124 -14.38 0.82 -1.93
CA ILE A 124 -13.60 1.47 -2.99
C ILE A 124 -14.38 2.62 -3.63
N ILE A 125 -15.65 2.41 -3.94
CA ILE A 125 -16.51 3.46 -4.52
C ILE A 125 -16.72 4.61 -3.53
N ALA A 126 -16.93 4.32 -2.24
CA ALA A 126 -17.07 5.35 -1.22
C ALA A 126 -15.80 6.22 -1.13
N ALA A 127 -14.60 5.61 -1.13
CA ALA A 127 -13.35 6.34 -1.14
C ALA A 127 -13.17 7.17 -2.43
N LEU A 128 -13.56 6.63 -3.60
CA LEU A 128 -13.53 7.33 -4.89
C LEU A 128 -14.45 8.56 -4.93
N VAL A 129 -15.52 8.56 -4.12
CA VAL A 129 -16.45 9.67 -4.00
C VAL A 129 -16.00 10.70 -2.96
N THR A 130 -15.43 10.26 -1.84
CA THR A 130 -15.09 11.13 -0.71
C THR A 130 -13.76 11.86 -0.90
N LEU A 131 -12.70 11.16 -1.32
CA LEU A 131 -11.36 11.74 -1.43
C LEU A 131 -11.29 12.94 -2.40
N PRO A 132 -11.86 12.90 -3.64
CA PRO A 132 -11.85 14.07 -4.52
C PRO A 132 -12.63 15.26 -3.95
N ARG A 133 -13.59 15.03 -3.05
CA ARG A 133 -14.31 16.10 -2.35
C ARG A 133 -13.53 16.72 -1.18
N GLY A 134 -12.31 16.22 -0.91
CA GLY A 134 -11.50 16.66 0.22
C GLY A 134 -11.98 16.10 1.57
N ILE A 135 -12.83 15.07 1.55
CA ILE A 135 -13.23 14.33 2.77
C ILE A 135 -12.13 13.31 3.06
N THR A 136 -11.21 13.68 3.94
CA THR A 136 -9.99 12.92 4.23
C THR A 136 -9.51 13.16 5.66
N GLN A 137 -8.91 12.14 6.25
CA GLN A 137 -8.17 12.29 7.51
C GLN A 137 -6.86 13.07 7.33
N GLY A 138 -6.33 13.16 6.11
CA GLY A 138 -5.01 13.76 5.82
C GLY A 138 -3.83 12.94 6.29
N ARG A 139 -4.03 11.67 6.64
CA ARG A 139 -2.97 10.70 6.96
C ARG A 139 -2.44 10.05 5.69
N GLU A 140 -1.18 9.71 5.69
CA GLU A 140 -0.57 9.07 4.53
C GLU A 140 -0.95 7.58 4.42
N LEU A 141 -1.37 7.14 3.22
CA LEU A 141 -1.92 5.81 2.90
C LEU A 141 -3.18 5.39 3.69
N SER A 142 -3.57 6.13 4.73
CA SER A 142 -4.83 6.01 5.45
C SER A 142 -5.63 7.30 5.29
N GLU A 143 -5.94 7.62 4.05
CA GLU A 143 -6.56 8.90 3.66
C GLU A 143 -8.05 8.93 3.95
N THR A 144 -8.70 7.77 3.98
CA THR A 144 -10.16 7.65 4.14
C THR A 144 -10.62 8.01 5.54
N GLU A 145 -11.81 8.61 5.65
CA GLU A 145 -12.40 8.95 6.94
C GLU A 145 -12.89 7.71 7.70
N TRP A 146 -13.02 7.85 9.02
CA TRP A 146 -13.28 6.79 9.98
C TRP A 146 -14.43 5.83 9.62
N PRO A 147 -15.55 6.23 8.97
CA PRO A 147 -16.61 5.28 8.62
C PRO A 147 -16.17 4.29 7.54
N ILE A 148 -15.33 4.76 6.60
CA ILE A 148 -14.79 3.91 5.54
C ILE A 148 -13.75 2.95 6.11
N ASP A 149 -12.87 3.44 6.99
CA ASP A 149 -11.86 2.62 7.66
C ASP A 149 -12.48 1.57 8.58
N LEU A 150 -13.54 1.95 9.31
CA LEU A 150 -14.32 1.02 10.12
C LEU A 150 -14.98 -0.06 9.25
N ALA A 151 -15.64 0.35 8.16
CA ALA A 151 -16.24 -0.59 7.22
C ALA A 151 -15.19 -1.54 6.62
N MET A 152 -14.02 -1.02 6.22
CA MET A 152 -12.90 -1.83 5.71
C MET A 152 -12.42 -2.85 6.75
N THR A 153 -12.23 -2.42 8.00
CA THR A 153 -11.82 -3.28 9.11
C THR A 153 -12.86 -4.37 9.39
N LEU A 154 -14.15 -4.02 9.43
CA LEU A 154 -15.21 -4.97 9.65
C LEU A 154 -15.35 -5.98 8.50
N VAL A 155 -15.29 -5.53 7.24
CA VAL A 155 -15.32 -6.41 6.07
C VAL A 155 -14.12 -7.36 6.08
N TRP A 156 -12.93 -6.87 6.42
CA TRP A 156 -11.74 -7.70 6.55
C TRP A 156 -11.90 -8.78 7.62
N ILE A 157 -12.29 -8.41 8.83
CA ILE A 157 -12.36 -9.33 9.98
C ILE A 157 -13.55 -10.27 9.85
N LEU A 158 -14.76 -9.71 9.63
CA LEU A 158 -16.00 -10.49 9.71
C LEU A 158 -16.26 -11.33 8.45
N PHE A 159 -15.90 -10.82 7.26
CA PHE A 159 -16.23 -11.54 6.03
C PHE A 159 -15.05 -12.32 5.48
N PHE A 160 -13.88 -11.68 5.35
CA PHE A 160 -12.73 -12.34 4.75
C PHE A 160 -11.97 -13.24 5.74
N ALA A 161 -11.47 -12.68 6.84
CA ALA A 161 -10.63 -13.41 7.79
C ALA A 161 -11.37 -14.56 8.47
N SER A 162 -12.65 -14.38 8.85
CA SER A 162 -13.48 -15.44 9.45
C SER A 162 -13.70 -16.57 8.44
N ASN A 163 -14.11 -16.26 7.20
CA ASN A 163 -14.34 -17.25 6.16
C ASN A 163 -13.05 -18.03 5.81
N PHE A 164 -11.93 -17.33 5.67
CA PHE A 164 -10.62 -17.93 5.46
C PHE A 164 -10.21 -18.86 6.61
N SER A 165 -10.32 -18.39 7.85
CA SER A 165 -9.94 -19.16 9.05
C SER A 165 -10.80 -20.40 9.22
N MET A 166 -12.11 -20.31 9.00
CA MET A 166 -13.03 -21.45 9.05
C MET A 166 -12.75 -22.43 7.91
N THR A 167 -12.39 -21.95 6.72
CA THR A 167 -11.95 -22.84 5.63
C THR A 167 -10.68 -23.62 6.00
N LEU A 168 -9.71 -22.97 6.66
CA LEU A 168 -8.53 -23.65 7.18
C LEU A 168 -8.89 -24.68 8.28
N ALA A 169 -9.89 -24.41 9.09
CA ALA A 169 -10.36 -25.37 10.10
C ALA A 169 -11.02 -26.60 9.46
N CYS A 170 -11.75 -26.42 8.35
CA CYS A 170 -12.41 -27.48 7.60
C CYS A 170 -11.52 -28.19 6.57
N ARG A 171 -10.22 -27.87 6.53
CA ARG A 171 -9.31 -28.48 5.55
C ARG A 171 -9.21 -29.99 5.70
N ARG A 172 -9.08 -30.70 4.59
CA ARG A 172 -8.91 -32.17 4.52
C ARG A 172 -7.44 -32.58 4.62
N VAL A 173 -6.49 -31.68 4.38
CA VAL A 173 -5.04 -31.93 4.47
C VAL A 173 -4.53 -31.65 5.88
N ARG A 174 -3.63 -32.52 6.37
CA ARG A 174 -3.04 -32.38 7.71
C ARG A 174 -2.03 -31.24 7.77
N ARG A 175 -1.10 -31.18 6.81
CA ARG A 175 -0.05 -30.15 6.73
C ARG A 175 -0.44 -29.08 5.74
N MET A 176 -0.20 -27.83 6.11
CA MET A 176 -0.46 -26.68 5.24
C MET A 176 0.73 -26.46 4.32
N TYR A 177 0.43 -26.26 3.03
CA TYR A 177 1.42 -25.80 2.07
C TYR A 177 1.86 -24.37 2.37
N VAL A 178 3.08 -24.04 2.02
CA VAL A 178 3.76 -22.78 2.29
C VAL A 178 2.94 -21.52 1.98
N SER A 179 2.20 -21.49 0.88
CA SER A 179 1.36 -20.34 0.51
C SER A 179 0.34 -19.98 1.60
N LEU A 180 -0.20 -20.98 2.30
CA LEU A 180 -1.15 -20.76 3.40
C LEU A 180 -0.51 -20.05 4.60
N TRP A 181 0.79 -20.23 4.86
CA TRP A 181 1.47 -19.50 5.95
C TRP A 181 1.54 -18.02 5.65
N PHE A 182 1.91 -17.67 4.41
CA PHE A 182 1.94 -16.29 3.93
C PHE A 182 0.54 -15.66 3.95
N TYR A 183 -0.50 -16.41 3.59
CA TYR A 183 -1.88 -15.91 3.66
C TYR A 183 -2.37 -15.74 5.11
N ILE A 184 -2.02 -16.65 6.03
CA ILE A 184 -2.33 -16.49 7.45
C ILE A 184 -1.67 -15.23 7.99
N ALA A 185 -0.38 -15.01 7.67
CA ALA A 185 0.34 -13.82 8.09
C ALA A 185 -0.30 -12.54 7.52
N ALA A 186 -0.67 -12.55 6.23
CA ALA A 186 -1.36 -11.43 5.59
C ALA A 186 -2.71 -11.14 6.25
N VAL A 187 -3.53 -12.17 6.48
CA VAL A 187 -4.88 -12.02 7.06
C VAL A 187 -4.82 -11.50 8.50
N VAL A 188 -3.96 -12.07 9.33
CA VAL A 188 -3.80 -11.67 10.74
C VAL A 188 -3.13 -10.30 10.83
N GLY A 189 -2.05 -10.08 10.09
CA GLY A 189 -1.31 -8.83 10.11
C GLY A 189 -2.18 -7.66 9.66
N MET A 190 -2.84 -7.76 8.50
CA MET A 190 -3.70 -6.70 7.99
C MET A 190 -4.89 -6.44 8.95
N GLY A 191 -5.47 -7.49 9.56
CA GLY A 191 -6.54 -7.33 10.55
C GLY A 191 -6.10 -6.54 11.78
N LEU A 192 -4.87 -6.76 12.26
CA LEU A 192 -4.35 -6.02 13.42
C LEU A 192 -4.00 -4.58 13.08
N ILE A 193 -3.32 -4.34 11.94
CA ILE A 193 -2.90 -2.98 11.60
C ILE A 193 -4.07 -2.09 11.18
N SER A 194 -5.17 -2.65 10.66
CA SER A 194 -6.38 -1.86 10.37
C SER A 194 -6.99 -1.23 11.62
N LEU A 195 -6.70 -1.75 12.81
CA LEU A 195 -7.08 -1.10 14.07
C LEU A 195 -6.34 0.22 14.30
N CYS A 196 -5.14 0.38 13.72
CA CYS A 196 -4.38 1.64 13.82
C CYS A 196 -5.07 2.79 13.07
N THR A 197 -5.81 2.50 11.99
CA THR A 197 -6.57 3.53 11.26
C THR A 197 -7.77 4.04 12.06
N LEU A 198 -8.26 3.23 13.00
CA LEU A 198 -9.35 3.58 13.92
C LEU A 198 -8.87 4.30 15.18
N PHE A 199 -7.55 4.60 15.28
CA PHE A 199 -7.02 5.39 16.39
C PHE A 199 -7.28 6.89 16.16
N VAL A 200 -8.57 7.20 16.06
CA VAL A 200 -9.11 8.53 15.76
C VAL A 200 -10.27 8.87 16.68
N PHE A 201 -10.52 10.15 16.86
CA PHE A 201 -11.67 10.70 17.57
C PHE A 201 -12.68 11.22 16.51
N PRO A 202 -13.84 10.60 16.35
CA PRO A 202 -14.87 11.09 15.43
C PRO A 202 -15.44 12.43 15.91
N THR A 203 -15.28 13.48 15.12
CA THR A 203 -15.84 14.81 15.36
C THR A 203 -17.12 15.05 14.57
N GLY A 204 -17.42 14.16 13.62
CA GLY A 204 -18.63 14.16 12.82
C GLY A 204 -18.74 12.89 11.99
N LEU A 205 -19.83 12.75 11.23
CA LEU A 205 -20.03 11.55 10.39
C LEU A 205 -18.93 11.36 9.34
N TRP A 206 -18.42 12.43 8.79
CA TRP A 206 -17.39 12.43 7.74
C TRP A 206 -16.16 13.25 8.15
N LYS A 207 -15.88 13.30 9.45
CA LYS A 207 -14.70 13.95 9.99
C LYS A 207 -14.24 13.26 11.27
N SER A 208 -12.95 13.06 11.35
CA SER A 208 -12.25 12.60 12.53
C SER A 208 -10.90 13.27 12.66
N ASP A 209 -10.40 13.32 13.89
CA ASP A 209 -9.06 13.79 14.17
C ASP A 209 -8.24 12.67 14.83
N SER A 210 -6.92 12.68 14.65
CA SER A 210 -6.05 11.71 15.28
C SER A 210 -6.10 11.81 16.81
N LEU A 211 -6.14 10.68 17.51
CA LEU A 211 -5.90 10.63 18.96
C LEU A 211 -4.43 10.82 19.32
N ALA A 212 -3.54 10.64 18.35
CA ALA A 212 -2.10 10.86 18.49
C ALA A 212 -1.71 12.24 17.96
N THR A 213 -0.65 12.81 18.50
CA THR A 213 -0.13 14.13 18.09
C THR A 213 1.28 14.02 17.53
N GLY A 214 1.64 14.88 16.59
CA GLY A 214 3.01 15.07 16.12
C GLY A 214 3.77 13.76 15.86
N MET A 215 4.84 13.52 16.62
CA MET A 215 5.71 12.35 16.48
C MET A 215 4.96 11.01 16.68
N GLN A 216 3.99 10.97 17.59
CA GLN A 216 3.20 9.76 17.86
C GLN A 216 2.37 9.38 16.63
N ASP A 217 1.67 10.36 16.05
CA ASP A 217 0.85 10.13 14.85
C ASP A 217 1.71 9.82 13.63
N ALA A 218 2.85 10.50 13.46
CA ALA A 218 3.77 10.21 12.36
C ALA A 218 4.30 8.77 12.41
N LEU A 219 4.63 8.25 13.60
CA LEU A 219 5.05 6.86 13.73
C LEU A 219 3.89 5.88 13.48
N LEU A 220 2.66 6.19 13.92
CA LEU A 220 1.47 5.39 13.59
C LEU A 220 1.20 5.35 12.08
N GLN A 221 1.34 6.47 11.37
CA GLN A 221 1.24 6.53 9.91
C GLN A 221 2.31 5.68 9.23
N ALA A 222 3.57 5.81 9.66
CA ALA A 222 4.68 5.00 9.14
C ALA A 222 4.47 3.50 9.41
N TRP A 223 3.97 3.17 10.60
CA TRP A 223 3.66 1.79 11.00
C TRP A 223 2.56 1.19 10.14
N TYR A 224 1.46 1.92 9.93
CA TYR A 224 0.40 1.49 9.02
C TYR A 224 0.91 1.34 7.59
N SER A 225 1.61 2.34 7.06
CA SER A 225 2.10 2.34 5.68
C SER A 225 3.01 1.16 5.38
N HIS A 226 3.98 0.91 6.28
CA HIS A 226 4.90 -0.21 6.15
C HIS A 226 4.20 -1.57 6.21
N HIS A 227 3.35 -1.77 7.22
CA HIS A 227 2.69 -3.06 7.42
C HIS A 227 1.58 -3.31 6.40
N ALA A 228 0.90 -2.28 5.89
CA ALA A 228 -0.04 -2.44 4.79
C ALA A 228 0.69 -2.95 3.52
N ALA A 229 1.85 -2.38 3.18
CA ALA A 229 2.67 -2.90 2.08
C ALA A 229 3.15 -4.34 2.34
N LEU A 230 3.55 -4.66 3.57
CA LEU A 230 4.00 -5.99 3.96
C LEU A 230 2.88 -7.04 3.84
N PHE A 231 1.70 -6.78 4.43
CA PHE A 231 0.63 -7.77 4.58
C PHE A 231 -0.39 -7.79 3.43
N LEU A 232 -0.52 -6.72 2.66
CA LEU A 232 -1.42 -6.71 1.50
C LEU A 232 -0.68 -6.88 0.16
N LEU A 233 0.64 -6.62 0.10
CA LEU A 233 1.43 -6.76 -1.13
C LEU A 233 2.49 -7.86 -1.02
N ILE A 234 3.49 -7.72 -0.14
CA ILE A 234 4.69 -8.57 -0.15
C ILE A 234 4.38 -10.01 0.28
N MET A 235 3.70 -10.20 1.42
CA MET A 235 3.31 -11.52 1.91
C MET A 235 2.40 -12.26 0.92
N PRO A 236 1.29 -11.65 0.42
CA PRO A 236 0.46 -12.31 -0.58
C PRO A 236 1.19 -12.56 -1.90
N ALA A 237 2.03 -11.63 -2.38
CA ALA A 237 2.80 -11.80 -3.62
C ALA A 237 3.70 -13.03 -3.56
N LEU A 238 4.44 -13.23 -2.46
CA LEU A 238 5.24 -14.44 -2.24
C LEU A 238 4.35 -15.68 -2.11
N GLY A 239 3.26 -15.61 -1.35
CA GLY A 239 2.31 -16.72 -1.21
C GLY A 239 1.71 -17.15 -2.55
N LEU A 240 1.32 -16.20 -3.40
CA LEU A 240 0.82 -16.45 -4.75
C LEU A 240 1.93 -17.01 -5.66
N ALA A 241 3.13 -16.45 -5.60
CA ALA A 241 4.27 -16.94 -6.38
C ALA A 241 4.60 -18.40 -6.01
N TYR A 242 4.62 -18.74 -4.72
CA TYR A 242 4.82 -20.10 -4.23
C TYR A 242 3.70 -21.07 -4.64
N TYR A 243 2.51 -20.59 -4.95
CA TYR A 243 1.43 -21.44 -5.48
C TYR A 243 1.48 -21.53 -7.00
N PHE A 244 1.45 -20.39 -7.69
CA PHE A 244 1.24 -20.36 -9.12
C PHE A 244 2.47 -20.79 -9.92
N VAL A 245 3.67 -20.42 -9.52
CA VAL A 245 4.90 -20.81 -10.24
C VAL A 245 5.09 -22.32 -10.28
N PRO A 246 5.07 -23.05 -9.15
CA PRO A 246 5.15 -24.50 -9.16
C PRO A 246 4.02 -25.17 -9.98
N LYS A 247 2.80 -24.61 -9.92
CA LYS A 247 1.65 -25.15 -10.68
C LYS A 247 1.77 -24.93 -12.18
N VAL A 248 2.25 -23.78 -12.63
CA VAL A 248 2.50 -23.50 -14.05
C VAL A 248 3.60 -24.41 -14.60
N LEU A 249 4.65 -24.65 -13.80
CA LEU A 249 5.80 -25.47 -14.16
C LEU A 249 5.57 -26.97 -13.99
N ASN A 250 4.55 -27.36 -13.23
CA ASN A 250 4.34 -28.73 -12.76
C ASN A 250 5.61 -29.30 -12.05
N ARG A 251 6.14 -28.53 -11.09
CA ARG A 251 7.39 -28.82 -10.36
C ARG A 251 7.26 -28.39 -8.91
N PRO A 252 7.97 -29.05 -7.95
CA PRO A 252 8.09 -28.54 -6.58
C PRO A 252 8.93 -27.28 -6.54
N ILE A 253 8.80 -26.52 -5.44
CA ILE A 253 9.68 -25.37 -5.14
C ILE A 253 11.12 -25.86 -4.97
N TYR A 254 12.09 -25.03 -5.33
CA TYR A 254 13.51 -25.38 -5.31
C TYR A 254 14.01 -25.80 -3.91
N SER A 255 13.67 -25.04 -2.86
CA SER A 255 14.10 -25.33 -1.50
C SER A 255 13.02 -25.02 -0.47
N TYR A 256 12.51 -26.05 0.18
CA TYR A 256 11.55 -25.89 1.27
C TYR A 256 12.19 -25.25 2.52
N LYS A 257 13.45 -25.56 2.82
CA LYS A 257 14.19 -24.98 3.95
C LYS A 257 14.38 -23.46 3.78
N LEU A 258 14.71 -23.01 2.56
CA LEU A 258 14.86 -21.59 2.27
C LEU A 258 13.52 -20.85 2.41
N THR A 259 12.40 -21.49 2.06
CA THR A 259 11.07 -20.92 2.30
C THR A 259 10.79 -20.70 3.78
N ILE A 260 11.11 -21.70 4.63
CA ILE A 260 10.94 -21.59 6.08
C ILE A 260 11.77 -20.43 6.63
N ALA A 261 13.06 -20.37 6.25
CA ALA A 261 13.95 -19.30 6.68
C ALA A 261 13.42 -17.92 6.25
N SER A 262 13.05 -17.77 4.97
CA SER A 262 12.50 -16.50 4.45
C SER A 262 11.21 -16.10 5.17
N PHE A 263 10.27 -17.03 5.36
CA PHE A 263 8.99 -16.73 6.01
C PHE A 263 9.15 -16.20 7.43
N TRP A 264 9.96 -16.91 8.26
CA TRP A 264 10.14 -16.52 9.65
C TRP A 264 10.97 -15.25 9.81
N THR A 265 12.04 -15.10 9.02
CA THR A 265 12.85 -13.86 9.03
C THR A 265 11.99 -12.66 8.56
N LEU A 266 11.19 -12.84 7.52
CA LEU A 266 10.30 -11.80 6.99
C LEU A 266 9.24 -11.40 8.03
N THR A 267 8.65 -12.37 8.75
CA THR A 267 7.66 -12.10 9.80
C THR A 267 8.31 -11.38 10.99
N LEU A 268 9.48 -11.85 11.45
CA LEU A 268 10.18 -11.26 12.58
C LEU A 268 10.73 -9.87 12.26
N ALA A 269 11.50 -9.74 11.18
CA ALA A 269 12.13 -8.48 10.83
C ALA A 269 11.09 -7.45 10.33
N GLY A 270 10.07 -7.91 9.60
CA GLY A 270 9.03 -7.04 9.07
C GLY A 270 8.25 -6.28 10.15
N ALA A 271 8.04 -6.88 11.31
CA ALA A 271 7.33 -6.24 12.41
C ALA A 271 8.06 -5.01 12.99
N TRP A 272 9.38 -4.92 12.85
CA TRP A 272 10.23 -3.87 13.43
C TRP A 272 10.75 -2.87 12.40
N ALA A 273 10.38 -3.00 11.13
CA ALA A 273 11.02 -2.24 10.08
C ALA A 273 10.34 -0.87 9.79
N ALA A 274 9.18 -0.59 10.39
CA ALA A 274 8.42 0.63 10.12
C ALA A 274 9.19 1.93 10.44
N PRO A 275 9.92 2.06 11.57
CA PRO A 275 10.59 3.31 11.92
C PRO A 275 11.68 3.76 10.93
N ARG A 276 12.15 2.86 10.04
CA ARG A 276 13.10 3.27 8.99
C ARG A 276 12.53 4.31 8.01
N LEU A 277 11.19 4.43 7.94
CA LEU A 277 10.54 5.44 7.11
C LEU A 277 10.70 6.86 7.66
N LEU A 278 11.14 7.01 8.92
CA LEU A 278 11.28 8.26 9.64
C LEU A 278 12.74 8.58 10.00
N HIS A 279 13.70 8.18 9.15
CA HIS A 279 15.11 8.53 9.34
C HIS A 279 15.31 10.04 9.33
N TYR A 280 16.15 10.52 10.23
CA TYR A 280 16.47 11.94 10.38
C TYR A 280 15.28 12.85 10.71
N THR A 281 14.17 12.29 11.18
CA THR A 281 13.08 13.06 11.74
C THR A 281 13.29 13.27 13.25
N VAL A 282 12.32 13.85 13.92
CA VAL A 282 12.35 14.04 15.39
C VAL A 282 12.17 12.73 16.18
N LEU A 283 12.04 11.59 15.51
CA LEU A 283 11.95 10.27 16.15
C LEU A 283 13.29 9.89 16.81
N SER A 284 13.23 9.27 17.98
CA SER A 284 14.41 8.80 18.71
C SER A 284 15.33 7.94 17.83
N GLU A 285 16.63 8.22 17.87
CA GLU A 285 17.65 7.64 17.00
C GLU A 285 17.77 6.12 17.13
N TRP A 286 17.57 5.56 18.33
CA TRP A 286 17.62 4.13 18.55
C TRP A 286 16.46 3.38 17.86
N VAL A 287 15.25 3.96 17.85
CA VAL A 287 14.07 3.39 17.18
C VAL A 287 14.29 3.36 15.68
N SER A 288 14.77 4.47 15.12
CA SER A 288 15.13 4.62 13.73
C SER A 288 16.24 3.62 13.31
N SER A 289 17.26 3.40 14.17
CA SER A 289 18.35 2.45 13.93
C SER A 289 17.87 0.98 13.99
N LEU A 290 16.96 0.67 14.90
CA LEU A 290 16.29 -0.64 14.95
C LEU A 290 15.52 -0.89 13.65
N GLY A 291 14.77 0.11 13.20
CA GLY A 291 14.06 0.07 11.91
C GLY A 291 15.01 -0.16 10.73
N MET A 292 16.19 0.47 10.70
CA MET A 292 17.22 0.25 9.68
C MET A 292 17.67 -1.21 9.63
N LEU A 293 18.10 -1.75 10.76
CA LEU A 293 18.57 -3.14 10.85
C LEU A 293 17.49 -4.12 10.42
N SER A 294 16.29 -3.92 10.93
CA SER A 294 15.13 -4.77 10.62
C SER A 294 14.72 -4.66 9.15
N GLY A 295 14.79 -3.47 8.55
CA GLY A 295 14.53 -3.26 7.12
C GLY A 295 15.54 -3.98 6.23
N ILE A 296 16.83 -3.96 6.56
CA ILE A 296 17.86 -4.73 5.84
C ILE A 296 17.55 -6.23 5.93
N LEU A 297 17.26 -6.76 7.12
CA LEU A 297 16.91 -8.17 7.30
C LEU A 297 15.62 -8.55 6.57
N LEU A 298 14.63 -7.66 6.55
CA LEU A 298 13.39 -7.83 5.78
C LEU A 298 13.69 -7.98 4.28
N GLY A 299 14.45 -7.04 3.72
CA GLY A 299 14.82 -7.09 2.30
C GLY A 299 15.61 -8.36 1.95
N VAL A 300 16.54 -8.80 2.81
CA VAL A 300 17.26 -10.08 2.66
C VAL A 300 16.29 -11.26 2.68
N ALA A 301 15.29 -11.26 3.55
CA ALA A 301 14.30 -12.34 3.63
C ALA A 301 13.41 -12.39 2.38
N VAL A 302 12.95 -11.23 1.87
CA VAL A 302 12.18 -11.14 0.61
C VAL A 302 13.04 -11.62 -0.56
N PHE A 303 14.29 -11.16 -0.65
CA PHE A 303 15.23 -11.59 -1.69
C PHE A 303 15.50 -13.10 -1.65
N GLY A 304 15.63 -13.69 -0.46
CA GLY A 304 15.75 -15.14 -0.27
C GLY A 304 14.52 -15.90 -0.80
N GLY A 305 13.32 -15.42 -0.49
CA GLY A 305 12.06 -15.95 -1.02
C GLY A 305 11.96 -15.87 -2.54
N VAL A 306 12.30 -14.69 -3.09
CA VAL A 306 12.38 -14.46 -4.55
C VAL A 306 13.40 -15.38 -5.21
N THR A 307 14.59 -15.51 -4.65
CA THR A 307 15.64 -16.40 -5.16
C THR A 307 15.15 -17.85 -5.21
N ASN A 308 14.45 -18.30 -4.19
CA ASN A 308 13.87 -19.64 -4.17
C ASN A 308 12.86 -19.87 -5.29
N VAL A 309 11.95 -18.92 -5.50
CA VAL A 309 10.99 -18.95 -6.61
C VAL A 309 11.73 -18.87 -7.97
N TRP A 310 12.75 -18.01 -8.07
CA TRP A 310 13.54 -17.85 -9.30
C TRP A 310 14.29 -19.14 -9.66
N LEU A 311 14.89 -19.80 -8.69
CA LEU A 311 15.57 -21.08 -8.90
C LEU A 311 14.60 -22.21 -9.28
N THR A 312 13.32 -22.10 -8.94
CA THR A 312 12.27 -23.02 -9.40
C THR A 312 12.05 -22.95 -10.93
N PHE A 313 12.36 -21.81 -11.58
CA PHE A 313 12.31 -21.69 -13.03
C PHE A 313 13.48 -22.37 -13.78
N ARG A 314 14.57 -22.76 -13.09
CA ARG A 314 15.74 -23.37 -13.75
C ARG A 314 15.39 -24.72 -14.39
N GLY A 315 15.97 -25.01 -15.56
CA GLY A 315 15.75 -26.25 -16.28
C GLY A 315 14.30 -26.45 -16.74
N THR A 316 13.59 -25.34 -17.01
CA THR A 316 12.25 -25.39 -17.62
C THR A 316 12.36 -25.63 -19.10
N ASP A 317 11.60 -26.62 -19.63
CA ASP A 317 11.54 -26.94 -21.05
C ASP A 317 11.07 -25.73 -21.86
N ALA A 318 11.53 -25.62 -23.11
CA ALA A 318 11.19 -24.51 -24.00
C ALA A 318 9.67 -24.36 -24.20
N GLU A 319 8.95 -25.48 -24.27
CA GLU A 319 7.49 -25.51 -24.41
C GLU A 319 6.76 -24.91 -23.20
N LYS A 320 7.17 -25.23 -21.97
CA LYS A 320 6.62 -24.63 -20.76
C LYS A 320 7.02 -23.17 -20.62
N SER A 321 8.23 -22.81 -21.06
CA SER A 321 8.69 -21.42 -21.09
C SER A 321 7.91 -20.56 -22.11
N ALA A 322 7.30 -21.17 -23.12
CA ALA A 322 6.47 -20.50 -24.11
C ALA A 322 5.07 -20.10 -23.57
N ASN A 323 4.64 -20.64 -22.41
CA ASN A 323 3.37 -20.29 -21.81
C ASN A 323 3.31 -18.77 -21.53
N PRO A 324 2.34 -18.05 -22.09
CA PRO A 324 2.27 -16.59 -21.96
C PRO A 324 2.18 -16.09 -20.52
N SER A 325 1.47 -16.79 -19.62
CA SER A 325 1.36 -16.43 -18.20
C SER A 325 2.71 -16.50 -17.48
N MET A 326 3.58 -17.41 -17.91
CA MET A 326 4.93 -17.58 -17.35
C MET A 326 5.78 -16.33 -17.48
N ARG A 327 5.67 -15.63 -18.62
CA ARG A 327 6.47 -14.40 -18.85
C ARG A 327 6.13 -13.33 -17.81
N PHE A 328 4.84 -13.12 -17.52
CA PHE A 328 4.40 -12.17 -16.49
C PHE A 328 4.84 -12.60 -15.10
N LEU A 329 4.71 -13.89 -14.75
CA LEU A 329 5.14 -14.41 -13.46
C LEU A 329 6.65 -14.27 -13.27
N LYS A 330 7.45 -14.60 -14.28
CA LYS A 330 8.92 -14.40 -14.26
C LYS A 330 9.27 -12.94 -14.08
N TRP A 331 8.63 -12.04 -14.83
CA TRP A 331 8.89 -10.62 -14.77
C TRP A 331 8.49 -10.04 -13.42
N GLY A 332 7.30 -10.40 -12.88
CA GLY A 332 6.86 -9.97 -11.56
C GLY A 332 7.78 -10.44 -10.43
N VAL A 333 8.27 -11.70 -10.50
CA VAL A 333 9.24 -12.23 -9.52
C VAL A 333 10.59 -11.52 -9.64
N LEU A 334 11.05 -11.20 -10.85
CA LEU A 334 12.28 -10.42 -11.06
C LEU A 334 12.15 -9.02 -10.44
N LEU A 335 11.05 -8.33 -10.73
CA LEU A 335 10.81 -6.99 -10.18
C LEU A 335 10.65 -7.00 -8.67
N LEU A 336 10.07 -8.05 -8.09
CA LEU A 336 10.03 -8.24 -6.63
C LEU A 336 11.45 -8.44 -6.05
N GLY A 337 12.36 -9.05 -6.80
CA GLY A 337 13.78 -9.13 -6.44
C GLY A 337 14.47 -7.77 -6.48
N VAL A 338 14.20 -6.97 -7.51
CA VAL A 338 14.68 -5.57 -7.60
C VAL A 338 14.13 -4.74 -6.44
N TYR A 339 12.82 -4.85 -6.14
CA TYR A 339 12.19 -4.19 -5.01
C TYR A 339 12.85 -4.56 -3.68
N ALA A 340 13.16 -5.84 -3.45
CA ALA A 340 13.82 -6.30 -2.24
C ALA A 340 15.26 -5.75 -2.11
N CYS A 341 16.03 -5.71 -3.20
CA CYS A 341 17.36 -5.11 -3.21
C CYS A 341 17.31 -3.61 -2.91
N GLU A 342 16.34 -2.93 -3.51
CA GLU A 342 16.13 -1.50 -3.28
C GLU A 342 15.67 -1.21 -1.85
N ASP A 343 14.78 -2.02 -1.28
CA ASP A 343 14.32 -1.87 0.11
C ASP A 343 15.48 -2.01 1.11
N ILE A 344 16.47 -2.89 0.84
CA ILE A 344 17.73 -2.97 1.59
C ILE A 344 18.48 -1.63 1.52
N VAL A 345 18.63 -1.10 0.31
CA VAL A 345 19.35 0.16 0.06
C VAL A 345 18.64 1.33 0.75
N LEU A 346 17.32 1.42 0.62
CA LEU A 346 16.49 2.46 1.26
C LEU A 346 16.41 2.32 2.79
N SER A 347 16.77 1.18 3.35
CA SER A 347 16.86 1.04 4.81
C SER A 347 18.09 1.73 5.38
N VAL A 348 19.14 1.97 4.57
CA VAL A 348 20.39 2.58 5.02
C VAL A 348 20.21 4.10 5.14
N LYS A 349 20.46 4.64 6.36
CA LYS A 349 20.25 6.05 6.68
C LYS A 349 20.92 7.03 5.72
N SER A 350 22.19 6.83 5.38
CA SER A 350 22.94 7.75 4.52
C SER A 350 22.38 7.81 3.08
N ILE A 351 21.90 6.66 2.56
CA ILE A 351 21.28 6.62 1.24
C ILE A 351 19.89 7.26 1.30
N ARG A 352 19.15 6.96 2.36
CA ARG A 352 17.83 7.55 2.55
C ARG A 352 17.89 9.07 2.71
N ALA A 353 18.91 9.60 3.40
CA ALA A 353 19.17 11.04 3.46
C ALA A 353 19.24 11.68 2.07
N GLN A 354 19.79 10.95 1.09
CA GLN A 354 19.95 11.43 -0.29
C GLN A 354 18.66 11.39 -1.11
N VAL A 355 17.82 10.36 -0.92
CA VAL A 355 16.71 10.09 -1.85
C VAL A 355 15.32 10.33 -1.26
N ASP A 356 15.18 10.52 0.06
CA ASP A 356 13.90 10.83 0.67
C ASP A 356 13.33 12.14 0.12
N TYR A 357 12.02 12.17 0.01
CA TYR A 357 11.22 13.26 -0.54
C TYR A 357 11.40 13.52 -2.05
N THR A 358 12.27 12.76 -2.74
CA THR A 358 12.49 12.86 -4.19
C THR A 358 11.55 11.96 -5.00
N GLU A 359 11.63 12.05 -6.34
CA GLU A 359 10.92 11.15 -7.26
C GLU A 359 11.35 9.68 -7.13
N TRP A 360 12.45 9.38 -6.44
CA TRP A 360 12.85 8.00 -6.12
C TRP A 360 11.77 7.26 -5.35
N ILE A 361 11.20 7.89 -4.33
CA ILE A 361 10.15 7.28 -3.50
C ILE A 361 8.90 6.99 -4.33
N THR A 362 8.55 7.87 -5.29
CA THR A 362 7.45 7.61 -6.23
C THR A 362 7.72 6.38 -7.10
N ALA A 363 8.93 6.28 -7.65
CA ALA A 363 9.34 5.13 -8.47
C ALA A 363 9.32 3.83 -7.67
N HIS A 364 9.73 3.85 -6.40
CA HIS A 364 9.65 2.71 -5.48
C HIS A 364 8.20 2.21 -5.29
N PHE A 365 7.25 3.12 -5.05
CA PHE A 365 5.83 2.76 -4.97
C PHE A 365 5.30 2.18 -6.30
N GLN A 366 5.66 2.78 -7.43
CA GLN A 366 5.26 2.29 -8.75
C GLN A 366 5.85 0.91 -9.05
N LEU A 367 7.11 0.65 -8.67
CA LEU A 367 7.74 -0.67 -8.78
C LEU A 367 6.96 -1.71 -7.97
N GLY A 368 6.61 -1.40 -6.73
CA GLY A 368 5.82 -2.30 -5.87
C GLY A 368 4.44 -2.62 -6.47
N LEU A 369 3.69 -1.59 -6.85
CA LEU A 369 2.30 -1.74 -7.27
C LEU A 369 2.15 -2.23 -8.72
N MET A 370 2.76 -1.53 -9.68
CA MET A 370 2.63 -1.88 -11.10
C MET A 370 3.56 -3.04 -11.49
N GLY A 371 4.80 -2.99 -11.00
CA GLY A 371 5.83 -3.97 -11.31
C GLY A 371 5.63 -5.29 -10.59
N CYS A 372 5.69 -5.29 -9.26
CA CYS A 372 5.61 -6.54 -8.49
C CYS A 372 4.17 -7.07 -8.43
N GLY A 373 3.27 -6.33 -7.78
CA GLY A 373 1.89 -6.74 -7.57
C GLY A 373 1.14 -6.91 -8.89
N GLY A 374 1.17 -5.89 -9.75
CA GLY A 374 0.45 -5.89 -11.02
C GLY A 374 0.87 -7.02 -11.95
N MET A 375 2.18 -7.23 -12.17
CA MET A 375 2.66 -8.30 -13.06
C MET A 375 2.35 -9.70 -12.53
N LEU A 376 2.47 -9.91 -11.20
CA LEU A 376 2.11 -11.21 -10.60
C LEU A 376 0.60 -11.48 -10.73
N VAL A 377 -0.23 -10.48 -10.45
CA VAL A 377 -1.70 -10.58 -10.58
C VAL A 377 -2.10 -10.84 -12.05
N ILE A 378 -1.53 -10.14 -13.01
CA ILE A 378 -1.77 -10.34 -14.44
C ILE A 378 -1.33 -11.74 -14.87
N GLY A 379 -0.14 -12.19 -14.46
CA GLY A 379 0.36 -13.52 -14.77
C GLY A 379 -0.52 -14.64 -14.21
N MET A 380 -0.95 -14.50 -12.97
CA MET A 380 -1.94 -15.37 -12.32
C MET A 380 -3.28 -15.36 -13.08
N ALA A 381 -3.77 -14.17 -13.44
CA ALA A 381 -5.03 -14.03 -14.16
C ALA A 381 -5.01 -14.78 -15.50
N TYR A 382 -3.96 -14.63 -16.29
CA TYR A 382 -3.83 -15.39 -17.55
C TYR A 382 -3.74 -16.91 -17.37
N TRP A 383 -3.25 -17.37 -16.23
CA TRP A 383 -3.27 -18.80 -15.91
C TRP A 383 -4.65 -19.26 -15.44
N LEU A 384 -5.40 -18.42 -14.71
CA LEU A 384 -6.72 -18.72 -14.18
C LEU A 384 -7.81 -18.69 -15.25
N ILE A 385 -7.80 -17.72 -16.16
CA ILE A 385 -8.86 -17.48 -17.16
C ILE A 385 -9.27 -18.75 -17.91
N PRO A 386 -8.35 -19.52 -18.55
CA PRO A 386 -8.72 -20.74 -19.26
C PRO A 386 -9.38 -21.79 -18.37
N ARG A 387 -8.92 -21.89 -17.13
CA ARG A 387 -9.42 -22.87 -16.15
C ARG A 387 -10.80 -22.51 -15.61
N LEU A 388 -11.01 -21.22 -15.34
CA LEU A 388 -12.29 -20.72 -14.85
C LEU A 388 -13.39 -20.79 -15.91
N PHE A 389 -13.04 -20.69 -17.18
CA PHE A 389 -14.00 -20.73 -18.30
C PHE A 389 -14.01 -22.05 -19.07
N GLN A 390 -13.16 -23.01 -18.69
CA GLN A 390 -13.03 -24.31 -19.35
C GLN A 390 -12.86 -24.20 -20.86
N THR A 391 -12.05 -23.26 -21.30
CA THR A 391 -11.77 -22.98 -22.70
C THR A 391 -10.36 -22.40 -22.87
N GLU A 392 -9.79 -22.54 -24.04
CA GLU A 392 -8.51 -21.91 -24.34
C GLU A 392 -8.63 -20.39 -24.38
N ILE A 393 -7.51 -19.71 -24.13
CA ILE A 393 -7.47 -18.26 -24.21
C ILE A 393 -7.70 -17.81 -25.66
N ALA A 394 -8.56 -16.82 -25.87
CA ALA A 394 -9.01 -16.43 -27.19
C ALA A 394 -7.87 -16.02 -28.14
N SER A 395 -6.81 -15.39 -27.63
CA SER A 395 -5.66 -14.99 -28.43
C SER A 395 -4.36 -14.96 -27.62
N SER A 396 -3.45 -15.88 -27.90
CA SER A 396 -2.10 -15.89 -27.34
C SER A 396 -1.24 -14.73 -27.87
N LYS A 397 -1.51 -14.23 -29.08
CA LYS A 397 -0.85 -13.05 -29.65
C LYS A 397 -1.18 -11.80 -28.83
N ALA A 398 -2.45 -11.64 -28.42
CA ALA A 398 -2.88 -10.54 -27.55
C ALA A 398 -2.21 -10.60 -26.18
N VAL A 399 -1.99 -11.79 -25.61
CA VAL A 399 -1.22 -11.95 -24.36
C VAL A 399 0.23 -11.51 -24.53
N GLY A 400 0.87 -11.89 -25.65
CA GLY A 400 2.23 -11.45 -25.98
C GLY A 400 2.33 -9.94 -26.17
N LEU A 401 1.37 -9.32 -26.86
CA LEU A 401 1.30 -7.86 -27.02
C LEU A 401 1.14 -7.17 -25.67
N HIS A 402 0.20 -7.64 -24.84
CA HIS A 402 0.02 -7.08 -23.49
C HIS A 402 1.29 -7.18 -22.64
N PHE A 403 2.03 -8.29 -22.72
CA PHE A 403 3.27 -8.44 -21.97
C PHE A 403 4.28 -7.34 -22.31
N TRP A 404 4.50 -7.04 -23.57
CA TRP A 404 5.44 -6.01 -23.99
C TRP A 404 4.96 -4.60 -23.64
N LEU A 405 3.65 -4.33 -23.84
CA LEU A 405 3.06 -3.05 -23.44
C LEU A 405 3.18 -2.82 -21.92
N ALA A 406 2.79 -3.80 -21.10
CA ALA A 406 2.85 -3.68 -19.65
C ALA A 406 4.30 -3.57 -19.14
N SER A 407 5.23 -4.36 -19.68
CA SER A 407 6.64 -4.30 -19.29
C SER A 407 7.28 -2.97 -19.67
N GLY A 408 7.04 -2.48 -20.89
CA GLY A 408 7.51 -1.18 -21.33
C GLY A 408 6.92 -0.03 -20.52
N ALA A 409 5.64 -0.09 -20.20
CA ALA A 409 4.96 0.89 -19.37
C ALA A 409 5.56 0.97 -17.96
N VAL A 410 5.78 -0.17 -17.31
CA VAL A 410 6.42 -0.23 -16.00
C VAL A 410 7.80 0.41 -16.03
N LEU A 411 8.63 0.07 -17.03
CA LEU A 411 9.97 0.65 -17.16
C LEU A 411 9.92 2.16 -17.42
N LEU A 412 8.99 2.65 -18.25
CA LEU A 412 8.80 4.09 -18.48
C LEU A 412 8.34 4.85 -17.25
N CYS A 413 7.64 4.20 -16.32
CA CYS A 413 7.25 4.83 -15.07
C CYS A 413 8.41 4.85 -14.06
N ILE A 414 9.13 3.74 -13.88
CA ILE A 414 10.09 3.61 -12.77
C ILE A 414 11.48 4.16 -13.11
N VAL A 415 12.03 3.88 -14.30
CA VAL A 415 13.42 4.24 -14.63
C VAL A 415 13.66 5.76 -14.63
N PRO A 416 12.80 6.59 -15.27
CA PRO A 416 12.96 8.04 -15.19
C PRO A 416 12.79 8.58 -13.77
N GLY A 417 11.89 7.97 -12.96
CA GLY A 417 11.68 8.36 -11.57
C GLY A 417 12.91 8.13 -10.70
N TYR A 418 13.57 6.98 -10.82
CA TYR A 418 14.83 6.70 -10.11
C TYR A 418 15.95 7.64 -10.54
N ALA A 419 16.12 7.85 -11.84
CA ALA A 419 17.11 8.79 -12.36
C ALA A 419 16.85 10.22 -11.84
N ALA A 420 15.58 10.64 -11.89
CA ALA A 420 15.17 11.95 -11.38
C ALA A 420 15.41 12.08 -9.87
N GLY A 421 15.04 11.08 -9.08
CA GLY A 421 15.23 11.11 -7.63
C GLY A 421 16.70 11.20 -7.24
N PHE A 422 17.59 10.51 -7.95
CA PHE A 422 19.03 10.60 -7.74
C PHE A 422 19.56 12.01 -8.08
N VAL A 423 19.14 12.58 -9.21
CA VAL A 423 19.53 13.94 -9.62
C VAL A 423 19.01 14.99 -8.64
N GLN A 424 17.74 14.89 -8.21
CA GLN A 424 17.17 15.79 -7.20
C GLN A 424 17.94 15.74 -5.89
N GLY A 425 18.16 14.55 -5.34
CA GLY A 425 18.88 14.39 -4.09
C GLY A 425 20.32 14.91 -4.18
N SER A 426 20.99 14.67 -5.32
CA SER A 426 22.33 15.20 -5.56
C SER A 426 22.33 16.72 -5.64
N ALA A 427 21.36 17.33 -6.33
CA ALA A 427 21.25 18.79 -6.43
C ALA A 427 20.91 19.44 -5.07
N TRP A 428 20.04 18.80 -4.26
CA TRP A 428 19.68 19.34 -2.95
C TRP A 428 20.84 19.33 -1.96
N ASN A 429 21.75 18.35 -2.09
CA ASN A 429 22.90 18.19 -1.20
C ASN A 429 24.19 18.85 -1.76
N ALA A 430 24.17 19.40 -2.98
CA ALA A 430 25.34 20.02 -3.57
C ALA A 430 25.67 21.36 -2.92
N MET A 431 26.89 21.47 -2.37
CA MET A 431 27.44 22.69 -1.82
C MET A 431 28.79 23.02 -2.50
N ASP A 432 29.16 24.28 -2.49
CA ASP A 432 30.48 24.73 -2.91
C ASP A 432 31.51 24.58 -1.78
N ASP A 433 32.76 24.97 -2.06
CA ASP A 433 33.87 24.86 -1.09
C ASP A 433 33.69 25.78 0.12
N LEU A 434 32.79 26.76 0.04
CA LEU A 434 32.41 27.67 1.12
C LEU A 434 31.20 27.18 1.92
N GLY A 435 30.65 26.02 1.56
CA GLY A 435 29.44 25.46 2.20
C GLY A 435 28.14 26.17 1.82
N ILE A 436 28.10 26.84 0.67
CA ILE A 436 26.91 27.50 0.12
C ILE A 436 26.23 26.51 -0.85
N LEU A 437 24.90 26.49 -0.83
CA LEU A 437 24.13 25.64 -1.75
C LEU A 437 24.34 26.08 -3.20
N LYS A 438 24.68 25.11 -4.09
CA LYS A 438 24.91 25.36 -5.51
C LYS A 438 23.64 25.62 -6.31
N TYR A 439 22.50 25.04 -5.89
CA TYR A 439 21.26 25.08 -6.64
C TYR A 439 20.11 25.53 -5.75
N ASP A 440 19.27 26.39 -6.27
CA ASP A 440 17.98 26.69 -5.67
C ASP A 440 17.01 25.52 -5.77
N PHE A 441 15.95 25.53 -4.98
CA PHE A 441 14.94 24.46 -5.02
C PHE A 441 14.29 24.35 -6.41
N ALA A 442 13.97 25.49 -7.04
CA ALA A 442 13.34 25.53 -8.36
C ALA A 442 14.22 24.90 -9.46
N ASP A 443 15.54 25.11 -9.41
CA ASP A 443 16.48 24.52 -10.39
C ASP A 443 16.43 22.99 -10.35
N SER A 444 16.29 22.41 -9.16
CA SER A 444 16.26 20.97 -8.93
C SER A 444 14.97 20.29 -9.40
N THR A 445 13.93 21.05 -9.71
CA THR A 445 12.61 20.54 -10.11
C THR A 445 12.27 20.83 -11.58
N SER A 446 13.04 21.66 -12.27
CA SER A 446 12.76 22.11 -13.65
C SER A 446 12.65 20.96 -14.67
N PHE A 447 13.48 19.92 -14.54
CA PHE A 447 13.50 18.77 -15.44
C PHE A 447 12.39 17.75 -15.17
N LEU A 448 11.64 17.85 -14.07
CA LEU A 448 10.60 16.89 -13.69
C LEU A 448 9.46 16.83 -14.70
N LYS A 449 9.20 17.90 -15.45
CA LYS A 449 8.20 17.90 -16.53
C LYS A 449 8.48 16.80 -17.57
N MET A 450 9.76 16.59 -17.91
CA MET A 450 10.16 15.50 -18.81
C MET A 450 9.87 14.13 -18.18
N VAL A 451 10.19 13.96 -16.91
CA VAL A 451 9.95 12.71 -16.17
C VAL A 451 8.47 12.39 -16.11
N TRP A 452 7.64 13.36 -15.73
CA TRP A 452 6.19 13.20 -15.69
C TRP A 452 5.58 12.94 -17.08
N SER A 453 6.14 13.50 -18.15
CA SER A 453 5.73 13.20 -19.53
C SER A 453 5.96 11.73 -19.88
N LEU A 454 7.13 11.18 -19.49
CA LEU A 454 7.44 9.75 -19.68
C LEU A 454 6.54 8.86 -18.81
N GLN A 455 6.28 9.23 -17.57
CA GLN A 455 5.38 8.51 -16.68
C GLN A 455 3.92 8.55 -17.21
N MET A 456 3.46 9.67 -17.76
CA MET A 456 2.14 9.78 -18.39
C MET A 456 2.05 8.86 -19.61
N LEU A 457 3.08 8.85 -20.47
CA LEU A 457 3.15 7.92 -21.61
C LEU A 457 3.13 6.46 -21.13
N GLY A 458 3.89 6.14 -20.07
CA GLY A 458 3.87 4.84 -19.43
C GLY A 458 2.46 4.45 -18.95
N GLY A 459 1.76 5.36 -18.29
CA GLY A 459 0.37 5.16 -17.86
C GLY A 459 -0.60 4.90 -19.02
N LEU A 460 -0.47 5.65 -20.12
CA LEU A 460 -1.27 5.42 -21.34
C LEU A 460 -0.99 4.06 -21.98
N ILE A 461 0.28 3.66 -22.07
CA ILE A 461 0.66 2.35 -22.60
C ILE A 461 0.14 1.23 -21.69
N TYR A 462 0.19 1.41 -20.36
CA TYR A 462 -0.36 0.45 -19.39
C TYR A 462 -1.87 0.30 -19.56
N PHE A 463 -2.59 1.40 -19.73
CA PHE A 463 -4.03 1.43 -20.02
C PHE A 463 -4.36 0.64 -21.31
N VAL A 464 -3.61 0.86 -22.40
CA VAL A 464 -3.79 0.11 -23.65
C VAL A 464 -3.52 -1.39 -23.42
N GLY A 465 -2.47 -1.74 -22.69
CA GLY A 465 -2.15 -3.13 -22.34
C GLY A 465 -3.29 -3.81 -21.58
N LEU A 466 -3.82 -3.17 -20.54
CA LEU A 466 -4.98 -3.69 -19.78
C LEU A 466 -6.25 -3.77 -20.63
N SER A 467 -6.46 -2.83 -21.55
CA SER A 467 -7.58 -2.87 -22.50
C SER A 467 -7.49 -4.09 -23.43
N VAL A 468 -6.29 -4.41 -23.92
CA VAL A 468 -6.02 -5.64 -24.68
C VAL A 468 -6.33 -6.88 -23.84
N MET A 469 -5.94 -6.88 -22.56
CA MET A 469 -6.25 -7.98 -21.64
C MET A 469 -7.75 -8.14 -21.43
N LEU A 470 -8.47 -7.05 -21.16
CA LEU A 470 -9.93 -7.08 -20.96
C LEU A 470 -10.66 -7.57 -22.21
N ALA A 471 -10.25 -7.12 -23.38
CA ALA A 471 -10.83 -7.60 -24.64
C ALA A 471 -10.59 -9.10 -24.86
N ASN A 472 -9.39 -9.59 -24.54
CA ASN A 472 -9.06 -11.00 -24.61
C ASN A 472 -9.84 -11.83 -23.57
N TYR A 473 -10.00 -11.31 -22.35
CA TYR A 473 -10.83 -11.89 -21.30
C TYR A 473 -12.31 -12.01 -21.76
N ALA A 474 -12.88 -10.92 -22.28
CA ALA A 474 -14.26 -10.88 -22.74
C ALA A 474 -14.51 -11.91 -23.89
N ARG A 475 -13.58 -11.98 -24.86
CA ARG A 475 -13.66 -12.97 -25.95
C ARG A 475 -13.57 -14.41 -25.41
N THR A 476 -12.66 -14.67 -24.47
CA THR A 476 -12.53 -15.98 -23.83
C THR A 476 -13.81 -16.34 -23.06
N TRP A 477 -14.39 -15.36 -22.34
CA TRP A 477 -15.66 -15.55 -21.64
C TRP A 477 -16.84 -15.83 -22.60
N MET A 478 -16.91 -15.18 -23.77
CA MET A 478 -17.93 -15.46 -24.80
C MET A 478 -17.81 -16.87 -25.37
N ASN A 479 -16.59 -17.35 -25.53
CA ASN A 479 -16.28 -18.68 -26.06
C ASN A 479 -16.32 -19.81 -25.01
N ARG A 480 -16.70 -19.50 -23.76
CA ARG A 480 -16.70 -20.49 -22.68
C ARG A 480 -17.60 -21.70 -22.94
N THR A 481 -17.20 -22.83 -22.42
CA THR A 481 -18.01 -24.07 -22.45
C THR A 481 -19.34 -23.87 -21.71
N ARG A 482 -20.44 -24.26 -22.34
CA ARG A 482 -21.79 -24.24 -21.78
C ARG A 482 -22.48 -25.59 -22.00
N PRO A 483 -23.09 -26.23 -20.96
CA PRO A 483 -23.09 -25.76 -19.53
C PRO A 483 -21.71 -25.92 -18.89
N TYR A 484 -21.43 -25.07 -17.89
CA TYR A 484 -20.22 -25.20 -17.09
C TYR A 484 -20.25 -26.50 -16.29
N GLN A 485 -19.27 -27.35 -16.50
CA GLN A 485 -19.14 -28.59 -15.74
C GLN A 485 -18.40 -28.34 -14.45
N VAL A 486 -19.07 -28.47 -13.31
CA VAL A 486 -18.43 -28.37 -12.00
C VAL A 486 -17.58 -29.62 -11.77
N PRO A 487 -16.24 -29.52 -11.71
CA PRO A 487 -15.40 -30.69 -11.45
C PRO A 487 -15.73 -31.23 -10.05
N LEU A 488 -16.11 -32.53 -10.00
CA LEU A 488 -16.26 -33.27 -8.75
C LEU A 488 -14.93 -33.99 -8.45
N TYR A 489 -14.50 -33.87 -7.22
CA TYR A 489 -13.30 -34.52 -6.69
C TYR A 489 -13.76 -35.55 -5.66
N HIS A 490 -13.14 -36.73 -5.68
CA HIS A 490 -13.44 -37.82 -4.76
C HIS A 490 -12.23 -38.04 -3.84
N GLU A 491 -12.46 -38.24 -2.56
CA GLU A 491 -11.42 -38.52 -1.59
C GLU A 491 -11.93 -39.50 -0.52
N GLU A 492 -11.10 -40.47 -0.17
CA GLU A 492 -11.41 -41.40 0.92
C GLU A 492 -11.48 -40.68 2.29
N LYS A 493 -12.52 -40.96 3.04
CA LYS A 493 -12.84 -40.30 4.31
C LYS A 493 -11.83 -40.57 5.45
N ASN A 494 -10.87 -41.45 5.27
CA ASN A 494 -10.04 -42.02 6.33
C ASN A 494 -8.68 -41.35 6.59
N LEU A 495 -8.32 -40.23 5.93
CA LEU A 495 -7.01 -39.55 6.11
C LEU A 495 -6.80 -38.91 7.50
N LYS A 496 -7.85 -38.74 8.32
CA LYS A 496 -7.71 -38.24 9.69
C LYS A 496 -7.35 -39.29 10.74
N GLN A 497 -7.50 -40.58 10.46
CA GLN A 497 -7.34 -41.67 11.43
C GLN A 497 -6.13 -42.58 11.24
N SER A 498 -5.36 -42.46 10.18
CA SER A 498 -4.11 -43.22 10.03
C SER A 498 -3.09 -42.80 11.07
N ARG A 499 -3.08 -43.54 12.17
CA ARG A 499 -2.12 -43.49 13.28
C ARG A 499 -0.90 -44.39 13.02
N SER A 500 -0.28 -44.36 11.88
CA SER A 500 1.03 -45.00 11.75
C SER A 500 2.05 -44.01 11.19
N VAL A 501 3.11 -43.84 11.96
CA VAL A 501 4.24 -42.92 11.66
C VAL A 501 5.17 -43.54 10.58
N SER A 502 4.81 -44.67 9.97
CA SER A 502 5.69 -45.45 9.13
C SER A 502 5.42 -45.42 7.63
N ASP A 503 4.29 -44.91 7.18
CA ASP A 503 4.06 -44.78 5.74
C ASP A 503 4.35 -43.38 5.26
N PRO A 504 5.25 -43.17 4.29
CA PRO A 504 5.36 -41.89 3.62
C PRO A 504 4.02 -41.63 2.94
N GLU A 505 3.33 -40.57 3.37
CA GLU A 505 2.19 -40.01 2.63
C GLU A 505 2.58 -39.97 1.14
N PRO A 506 1.73 -40.46 0.19
CA PRO A 506 2.06 -40.34 -1.22
C PRO A 506 2.34 -38.86 -1.48
N ALA A 507 3.61 -38.60 -1.78
CA ALA A 507 4.09 -37.27 -2.08
C ALA A 507 3.09 -36.65 -3.03
N SER A 508 2.48 -35.54 -2.63
CA SER A 508 1.72 -34.72 -3.57
C SER A 508 2.62 -34.59 -4.80
N ILE A 509 2.05 -34.46 -5.99
CA ILE A 509 2.79 -34.33 -7.26
C ILE A 509 3.98 -33.33 -7.21
N LEU A 510 4.12 -32.63 -6.09
CA LEU A 510 5.18 -31.68 -5.74
C LEU A 510 6.41 -32.33 -5.05
N GLU A 511 6.35 -33.57 -4.53
CA GLU A 511 7.44 -34.18 -3.77
C GLU A 511 8.31 -35.20 -4.55
N SER A 512 7.93 -35.60 -5.74
CA SER A 512 8.62 -36.62 -6.54
C SER A 512 9.61 -36.08 -7.57
N ALA A 513 10.57 -35.25 -7.16
CA ALA A 513 11.76 -34.96 -7.96
C ALA A 513 13.03 -35.31 -7.18
N PRO A 514 14.04 -35.97 -7.77
CA PRO A 514 15.27 -36.28 -7.07
C PRO A 514 15.97 -34.98 -6.68
N VAL A 515 15.96 -34.68 -5.38
CA VAL A 515 16.74 -33.59 -4.80
C VAL A 515 18.21 -33.95 -4.95
N LEU A 516 18.98 -33.09 -5.60
CA LEU A 516 20.44 -33.22 -5.67
C LEU A 516 21.02 -33.45 -4.29
N ASP A 517 21.91 -34.42 -4.20
CA ASP A 517 22.53 -35.04 -3.02
C ASP A 517 23.37 -34.11 -2.11
N LEU A 518 23.26 -32.77 -2.30
CA LEU A 518 23.89 -31.75 -1.46
C LEU A 518 23.25 -31.65 -0.05
N ALA A 519 22.03 -32.16 0.12
CA ALA A 519 21.31 -32.12 1.39
C ALA A 519 21.81 -33.10 2.44
N LYS A 520 22.64 -34.11 2.07
CA LYS A 520 23.13 -35.14 2.98
C LYS A 520 24.24 -34.70 3.94
N LYS A 521 24.81 -33.51 3.77
CA LYS A 521 26.00 -33.09 4.57
C LYS A 521 25.76 -32.12 5.73
N VAL A 522 24.50 -31.71 6.01
CA VAL A 522 24.23 -30.77 7.12
C VAL A 522 23.16 -31.35 8.04
N ASP A 523 23.60 -32.21 8.95
CA ASP A 523 22.76 -32.92 9.93
C ASP A 523 22.10 -32.02 10.99
N ILE A 524 22.41 -30.73 11.00
CA ILE A 524 21.88 -29.74 11.95
C ILE A 524 20.39 -29.42 11.67
N TRP A 525 19.93 -29.58 10.44
CA TRP A 525 18.58 -29.19 10.02
C TRP A 525 17.57 -30.34 10.02
N THR A 526 17.97 -31.56 10.23
CA THR A 526 17.07 -32.73 10.32
C THR A 526 16.17 -32.70 11.57
N ARG A 527 16.44 -31.82 12.52
CA ARG A 527 15.65 -31.63 13.74
C ARG A 527 14.56 -30.55 13.65
N LEU A 528 14.15 -30.09 12.45
CA LEU A 528 13.03 -29.14 12.27
C LEU A 528 11.66 -29.77 12.50
N ASN A 529 11.57 -30.82 13.33
CA ASN A 529 10.30 -31.43 13.74
C ASN A 529 9.30 -30.41 14.34
N TRP A 530 9.80 -29.31 14.93
CA TRP A 530 8.97 -28.23 15.45
C TRP A 530 8.18 -27.52 14.35
N HIS A 531 8.82 -27.19 13.20
CA HIS A 531 8.14 -26.49 12.09
C HIS A 531 7.04 -27.36 11.47
N GLN A 532 7.28 -28.66 11.31
CA GLN A 532 6.27 -29.61 10.82
C GLN A 532 5.04 -29.68 11.72
N GLN A 533 5.21 -29.51 13.04
CA GLN A 533 4.09 -29.39 13.97
C GLN A 533 3.31 -28.08 13.78
N TRP A 534 4.00 -27.00 13.41
CA TRP A 534 3.37 -25.71 13.16
C TRP A 534 2.59 -25.72 11.84
N GLU A 535 3.08 -26.41 10.81
CA GLU A 535 2.35 -26.62 9.55
C GLU A 535 0.98 -27.30 9.74
N GLY A 536 0.87 -28.14 10.74
CA GLY A 536 -0.41 -28.75 11.12
C GLY A 536 -1.39 -27.84 11.84
N SER A 537 -0.97 -26.63 12.28
CA SER A 537 -1.76 -25.76 13.14
C SER A 537 -1.79 -24.31 12.66
N PRO A 538 -2.81 -23.90 11.90
CA PRO A 538 -2.96 -22.49 11.47
C PRO A 538 -3.06 -21.53 12.66
N ARG A 539 -3.64 -21.97 13.79
CA ARG A 539 -3.73 -21.18 15.03
C ARG A 539 -2.36 -20.80 15.60
N LYS A 540 -1.37 -21.72 15.56
CA LYS A 540 -0.02 -21.44 16.06
C LYS A 540 0.69 -20.39 15.20
N ILE A 541 0.60 -20.51 13.88
CA ILE A 541 1.20 -19.52 12.96
C ILE A 541 0.53 -18.15 13.16
N GLY A 542 -0.82 -18.10 13.16
CA GLY A 542 -1.56 -16.84 13.36
C GLY A 542 -1.28 -16.20 14.71
N PHE A 543 -1.24 -16.99 15.80
CA PHE A 543 -0.88 -16.50 17.13
C PHE A 543 0.54 -15.92 17.17
N PHE A 544 1.50 -16.59 16.56
CA PHE A 544 2.89 -16.10 16.56
C PHE A 544 3.03 -14.81 15.76
N VAL A 545 2.38 -14.68 14.59
CA VAL A 545 2.35 -13.44 13.81
C VAL A 545 1.74 -12.31 14.64
N ALA A 546 0.60 -12.57 15.28
CA ALA A 546 -0.05 -11.59 16.14
C ALA A 546 0.85 -11.18 17.33
N LEU A 547 1.48 -12.16 17.99
CA LEU A 547 2.38 -11.92 19.11
C LEU A 547 3.56 -11.04 18.71
N VAL A 548 4.22 -11.35 17.60
CA VAL A 548 5.37 -10.58 17.12
C VAL A 548 4.98 -9.12 16.81
N LEU A 549 3.83 -8.92 16.15
CA LEU A 549 3.31 -7.58 15.87
C LEU A 549 2.95 -6.82 17.15
N LEU A 550 2.28 -7.47 18.10
CA LEU A 550 1.91 -6.84 19.37
C LEU A 550 3.14 -6.48 20.21
N VAL A 551 4.18 -7.33 20.21
CA VAL A 551 5.45 -7.04 20.89
C VAL A 551 6.14 -5.84 20.23
N ALA A 552 6.22 -5.81 18.90
CA ALA A 552 6.79 -4.68 18.18
C ALA A 552 6.02 -3.38 18.45
N PHE A 553 4.69 -3.43 18.36
CA PHE A 553 3.82 -2.29 18.69
C PHE A 553 4.06 -1.79 20.13
N SER A 554 4.14 -2.73 21.09
CA SER A 554 4.34 -2.39 22.51
C SER A 554 5.69 -1.74 22.78
N ILE A 555 6.71 -2.03 22.02
CA ILE A 555 8.06 -1.48 22.20
C ILE A 555 8.26 -0.20 21.37
N GLU A 556 7.72 -0.12 20.17
CA GLU A 556 7.92 1.03 19.28
C GLU A 556 6.90 2.15 19.53
N ILE A 557 5.64 1.81 19.79
CA ILE A 557 4.52 2.76 19.85
C ILE A 557 4.17 3.15 21.28
N VAL A 558 3.93 2.15 22.16
CA VAL A 558 3.42 2.41 23.52
C VAL A 558 4.30 3.36 24.33
N PRO A 559 5.65 3.28 24.29
CA PRO A 559 6.49 4.20 25.06
C PRO A 559 6.30 5.68 24.68
N LEU A 560 5.95 5.98 23.43
CA LEU A 560 5.70 7.36 22.99
C LEU A 560 4.46 7.95 23.65
N PHE A 561 3.49 7.13 24.05
CA PHE A 561 2.29 7.57 24.76
C PHE A 561 2.51 7.62 26.28
N VAL A 562 3.15 6.59 26.82
CA VAL A 562 3.37 6.47 28.28
C VAL A 562 4.38 7.52 28.80
N PHE A 563 5.42 7.77 28.02
CA PHE A 563 6.49 8.70 28.38
C PHE A 563 6.46 9.98 27.53
N ALA A 564 5.27 10.42 27.11
CA ALA A 564 5.11 11.58 26.23
C ALA A 564 5.80 12.83 26.79
N GLY A 565 5.60 13.14 28.07
CA GLY A 565 6.19 14.31 28.69
C GLY A 565 7.73 14.34 28.78
N SER A 566 8.38 13.16 28.75
CA SER A 566 9.85 13.06 28.72
C SER A 566 10.42 12.94 27.30
N ASN A 567 9.63 12.39 26.37
CA ASN A 567 10.06 12.19 24.99
C ASN A 567 9.80 13.39 24.07
N VAL A 568 8.86 14.26 24.46
CA VAL A 568 8.51 15.47 23.71
C VAL A 568 8.72 16.66 24.64
N PRO A 569 9.89 17.33 24.63
CA PRO A 569 10.14 18.50 25.46
C PRO A 569 9.17 19.61 25.05
N GLU A 570 8.55 20.23 26.06
CA GLU A 570 7.70 21.40 25.86
C GLU A 570 8.55 22.58 25.39
N ILE A 571 8.10 23.26 24.36
CA ILE A 571 8.66 24.52 23.86
C ILE A 571 7.69 25.63 24.28
N ALA A 572 8.08 26.48 25.16
CA ALA A 572 7.20 27.50 25.78
C ALA A 572 6.61 28.51 24.77
N SER A 573 7.26 28.70 23.61
CA SER A 573 6.77 29.56 22.53
C SER A 573 5.68 28.90 21.72
N VAL A 574 5.63 27.57 21.65
CA VAL A 574 4.65 26.82 20.83
C VAL A 574 3.27 26.89 21.51
N LYS A 575 2.30 27.48 20.82
CA LYS A 575 0.93 27.67 21.29
C LYS A 575 -0.06 26.95 20.38
N PRO A 576 -1.27 26.61 20.90
CA PRO A 576 -2.35 26.13 20.06
C PRO A 576 -2.62 27.06 18.88
N TYR A 577 -3.05 26.50 17.76
CA TYR A 577 -3.49 27.27 16.61
C TYR A 577 -4.66 28.17 16.97
N THR A 578 -4.67 29.42 16.51
CA THR A 578 -5.86 30.26 16.62
C THR A 578 -7.02 29.65 15.82
N PRO A 579 -8.29 30.03 16.07
CA PRO A 579 -9.42 29.50 15.32
C PRO A 579 -9.29 29.71 13.79
N LEU A 580 -8.74 30.84 13.34
CA LEU A 580 -8.48 31.08 11.92
C LEU A 580 -7.37 30.19 11.36
N GLU A 581 -6.28 30.02 12.10
CA GLU A 581 -5.17 29.12 11.72
C GLU A 581 -5.62 27.65 11.68
N LEU A 582 -6.49 27.24 12.61
CA LEU A 582 -7.09 25.91 12.63
C LEU A 582 -7.95 25.65 11.40
N MET A 583 -8.74 26.66 10.96
CA MET A 583 -9.44 26.58 9.69
C MET A 583 -8.48 26.52 8.50
N GLY A 584 -7.41 27.31 8.51
CA GLY A 584 -6.37 27.28 7.50
C GLY A 584 -5.69 25.92 7.40
N ARG A 585 -5.40 25.29 8.56
CA ARG A 585 -4.87 23.94 8.65
C ARG A 585 -5.85 22.90 8.08
N HIS A 586 -7.14 23.03 8.38
CA HIS A 586 -8.17 22.18 7.80
C HIS A 586 -8.19 22.28 6.25
N LEU A 587 -8.07 23.49 5.70
CA LEU A 587 -7.96 23.69 4.24
C LEU A 587 -6.68 23.05 3.67
N TYR A 588 -5.55 23.17 4.37
CA TYR A 588 -4.28 22.55 3.98
C TYR A 588 -4.41 21.02 3.83
N LEU A 589 -5.12 20.37 4.77
CA LEU A 589 -5.42 18.94 4.73
C LEU A 589 -6.37 18.60 3.58
N THR A 590 -7.47 19.32 3.47
CA THR A 590 -8.53 19.10 2.48
C THR A 590 -8.02 19.26 1.04
N GLU A 591 -7.16 20.25 0.79
CA GLU A 591 -6.56 20.48 -0.52
C GLU A 591 -5.37 19.56 -0.81
N GLY A 592 -4.91 18.80 0.17
CA GLY A 592 -3.81 17.86 0.02
C GLY A 592 -2.46 18.53 -0.25
N CYS A 593 -2.18 19.66 0.38
CA CYS A 593 -0.92 20.41 0.20
C CYS A 593 0.29 19.56 0.60
N SER A 594 0.14 18.68 1.59
CA SER A 594 1.17 17.72 2.05
C SER A 594 1.60 16.71 0.98
N LYS A 595 0.84 16.59 -0.12
CA LYS A 595 1.22 15.69 -1.25
C LYS A 595 2.35 16.27 -2.13
N CYS A 596 2.62 17.57 -1.99
CA CYS A 596 3.69 18.27 -2.69
C CYS A 596 4.71 18.92 -1.75
N HIS A 597 4.28 19.29 -0.53
CA HIS A 597 5.08 19.99 0.46
C HIS A 597 5.26 19.15 1.71
N THR A 598 6.47 19.19 2.28
CA THR A 598 6.75 18.63 3.62
C THR A 598 6.69 19.74 4.67
N GLN A 599 6.52 19.34 5.94
CA GLN A 599 6.64 20.20 7.11
C GLN A 599 7.60 19.53 8.13
N MET A 600 8.79 19.14 7.64
CA MET A 600 9.82 18.48 8.46
C MET A 600 11.21 18.78 7.90
N ILE A 601 11.96 19.64 8.55
CA ILE A 601 13.34 19.92 8.23
C ILE A 601 14.23 18.94 9.00
N ARG A 602 14.95 18.11 8.26
CA ARG A 602 15.86 17.12 8.83
C ARG A 602 17.16 17.78 9.33
N PRO A 603 17.84 17.22 10.36
CA PRO A 603 19.12 17.73 10.87
C PRO A 603 20.28 17.42 9.90
N LEU A 604 20.10 17.80 8.62
CA LEU A 604 21.07 17.66 7.55
C LEU A 604 21.53 19.06 7.13
N MET A 605 22.84 19.28 7.03
CA MET A 605 23.41 20.60 6.73
C MET A 605 22.81 21.25 5.47
N PRO A 606 22.61 20.56 4.35
CA PRO A 606 21.97 21.18 3.17
C PRO A 606 20.52 21.63 3.41
N GLU A 607 19.75 20.88 4.22
CA GLU A 607 18.38 21.27 4.55
C GLU A 607 18.30 22.46 5.48
N THR A 608 19.14 22.47 6.52
CA THR A 608 19.17 23.60 7.46
C THR A 608 19.68 24.87 6.78
N LYS A 609 20.60 24.76 5.83
CA LYS A 609 21.03 25.90 5.01
C LYS A 609 19.93 26.42 4.07
N ARG A 610 19.07 25.53 3.57
CA ARG A 610 17.99 25.87 2.64
C ARG A 610 16.74 26.41 3.33
N TYR A 611 16.34 25.78 4.44
CA TYR A 611 15.04 26.01 5.04
C TYR A 611 15.12 26.70 6.43
N GLY A 612 16.25 26.68 7.11
CA GLY A 612 16.42 27.16 8.47
C GLY A 612 16.62 26.01 9.46
N ASP A 613 16.48 26.27 10.74
CA ASP A 613 16.75 25.32 11.81
C ASP A 613 15.92 24.03 11.68
N PHE A 614 16.55 22.89 11.99
CA PHE A 614 15.86 21.59 11.94
C PHE A 614 14.71 21.51 12.93
N SER A 615 13.69 20.73 12.55
CA SER A 615 12.47 20.58 13.33
C SER A 615 12.71 19.83 14.63
N GLN A 616 12.02 20.24 15.70
CA GLN A 616 12.05 19.62 17.02
C GLN A 616 10.70 18.97 17.36
N SER A 617 10.71 17.93 18.20
CA SER A 617 9.47 17.18 18.53
C SER A 617 8.40 18.04 19.20
N GLY A 618 8.79 19.02 20.00
CA GLY A 618 7.88 19.94 20.68
C GLY A 618 7.13 20.91 19.76
N GLU A 619 7.60 21.11 18.53
CA GLU A 619 6.91 21.98 17.56
C GLU A 619 5.58 21.39 17.05
N PHE A 620 5.43 20.07 17.11
CA PHE A 620 4.30 19.34 16.51
C PHE A 620 3.24 18.89 17.51
N VAL A 621 3.29 19.35 18.76
CA VAL A 621 2.39 18.88 19.83
C VAL A 621 0.90 19.15 19.55
N TYR A 622 0.60 20.12 18.70
CA TYR A 622 -0.77 20.43 18.27
C TYR A 622 -1.11 19.91 16.88
N ASP A 623 -0.21 19.16 16.23
CA ASP A 623 -0.46 18.59 14.89
C ASP A 623 -1.19 17.25 14.97
N GLN A 624 -2.46 17.30 14.58
CA GLN A 624 -3.37 16.15 14.53
C GLN A 624 -4.15 16.15 13.23
N PRO A 625 -3.82 15.27 12.26
CA PRO A 625 -2.64 14.40 12.19
C PRO A 625 -1.34 15.13 11.84
N ALA A 626 -0.19 14.47 12.03
CA ALA A 626 1.11 15.00 11.59
C ALA A 626 1.13 15.18 10.06
N GLN A 627 1.69 16.30 9.60
CA GLN A 627 1.75 16.68 8.17
C GLN A 627 3.19 16.76 7.66
N TRP A 628 4.03 15.80 8.06
CA TRP A 628 5.44 15.81 7.67
C TRP A 628 5.65 15.61 6.17
N GLY A 629 4.73 14.88 5.50
CA GLY A 629 4.79 14.61 4.07
C GLY A 629 5.87 13.59 3.69
N ASN A 630 5.82 13.13 2.45
CA ASN A 630 6.80 12.15 1.92
C ASN A 630 7.40 12.58 0.58
N ARG A 631 7.08 13.76 0.09
CA ARG A 631 7.49 14.24 -1.24
C ARG A 631 7.66 15.76 -1.25
N ARG A 632 8.68 16.22 -1.95
CA ARG A 632 8.93 17.64 -2.21
C ARG A 632 8.87 17.93 -3.71
N ILE A 633 7.65 18.13 -4.25
CA ILE A 633 7.43 18.79 -5.55
C ILE A 633 7.52 20.30 -5.35
N GLY A 634 7.07 20.79 -4.20
CA GLY A 634 7.30 22.12 -3.65
C GLY A 634 8.27 22.06 -2.45
N PRO A 635 8.76 23.22 -1.96
CA PRO A 635 9.69 23.31 -0.85
C PRO A 635 9.06 22.84 0.47
N ASP A 636 9.92 22.59 1.48
CA ASP A 636 9.48 22.40 2.87
C ASP A 636 8.90 23.70 3.45
N LEU A 637 7.80 23.60 4.19
CA LEU A 637 7.06 24.73 4.72
C LEU A 637 7.19 24.90 6.24
N ALA A 638 7.99 24.07 6.93
CA ALA A 638 8.10 24.11 8.38
C ALA A 638 8.63 25.47 8.94
N ARG A 639 9.23 26.29 8.13
CA ARG A 639 9.76 27.63 8.48
C ARG A 639 9.27 28.69 7.49
N GLU A 640 7.98 28.68 7.17
CA GLU A 640 7.44 29.61 6.18
C GLU A 640 7.07 30.97 6.76
N SER A 641 6.87 31.06 8.09
CA SER A 641 6.56 32.30 8.79
C SER A 641 7.58 33.40 8.49
N GLY A 642 7.10 34.56 8.07
CA GLY A 642 7.93 35.73 7.78
C GLY A 642 8.86 35.60 6.56
N ARG A 643 8.97 34.41 5.96
CA ARG A 643 9.81 34.15 4.78
C ARG A 643 9.22 34.81 3.53
N GLN A 644 7.92 34.71 3.40
CA GLN A 644 7.15 35.37 2.34
C GLN A 644 6.05 36.22 2.96
N SER A 645 5.67 37.32 2.29
CA SER A 645 4.57 38.17 2.76
C SER A 645 3.20 37.55 2.50
N SER A 646 2.18 37.93 3.25
CA SER A 646 0.80 37.49 3.00
C SER A 646 0.32 37.82 1.59
N PHE A 647 0.78 38.95 1.01
CA PHE A 647 0.53 39.31 -0.39
C PHE A 647 1.17 38.33 -1.37
N TRP A 648 2.43 37.91 -1.11
CA TRP A 648 3.11 36.90 -1.94
C TRP A 648 2.35 35.58 -1.91
N HIS A 649 1.94 35.10 -0.74
CA HIS A 649 1.14 33.87 -0.60
C HIS A 649 -0.19 33.98 -1.33
N TRP A 650 -0.88 35.11 -1.20
CA TRP A 650 -2.12 35.36 -1.92
C TRP A 650 -1.93 35.27 -3.45
N GLN A 651 -0.87 35.93 -3.96
CA GLN A 651 -0.56 35.90 -5.40
C GLN A 651 -0.13 34.50 -5.85
N HIS A 652 0.65 33.79 -5.04
CA HIS A 652 1.12 32.44 -5.33
C HIS A 652 -0.05 31.44 -5.35
N LEU A 653 -0.92 31.44 -4.36
CA LEU A 653 -2.12 30.60 -4.32
C LEU A 653 -3.09 30.90 -5.47
N ALA A 654 -3.26 32.19 -5.82
CA ALA A 654 -4.09 32.60 -6.93
C ALA A 654 -3.52 32.20 -8.30
N SER A 655 -2.21 32.32 -8.47
CA SER A 655 -1.52 32.04 -9.74
C SER A 655 -0.05 31.75 -9.50
N PRO A 656 0.32 30.51 -9.16
CA PRO A 656 1.67 30.15 -8.74
C PRO A 656 2.77 30.58 -9.73
N ARG A 657 2.48 30.55 -11.03
CA ARG A 657 3.42 30.93 -12.11
C ARG A 657 3.70 32.43 -12.24
N LYS A 658 2.95 33.28 -11.51
CA LYS A 658 3.28 34.72 -11.44
C LYS A 658 4.47 34.97 -10.51
N THR A 659 4.62 34.18 -9.47
CA THR A 659 5.70 34.28 -8.50
C THR A 659 6.83 33.30 -8.78
N SER A 660 6.51 32.14 -9.40
CA SER A 660 7.45 31.06 -9.74
C SER A 660 7.10 30.51 -11.14
N PRO A 661 7.72 30.97 -12.21
CA PRO A 661 7.28 30.72 -13.60
C PRO A 661 7.13 29.25 -13.98
N ASP A 662 7.98 28.37 -13.44
CA ASP A 662 7.99 26.93 -13.73
C ASP A 662 7.23 26.06 -12.73
N SER A 663 6.52 26.68 -11.80
CA SER A 663 5.79 25.99 -10.74
C SER A 663 4.76 24.98 -11.30
N ALA A 664 4.82 23.75 -10.80
CA ALA A 664 3.83 22.70 -11.03
C ALA A 664 2.61 22.80 -10.08
N MET A 665 2.65 23.76 -9.14
CA MET A 665 1.56 23.96 -8.19
C MET A 665 0.27 24.33 -8.92
N PRO A 666 -0.87 23.70 -8.60
CA PRO A 666 -2.18 24.09 -9.15
C PRO A 666 -2.61 25.48 -8.65
N SER A 667 -3.57 26.09 -9.32
CA SER A 667 -4.14 27.36 -8.91
C SER A 667 -5.35 27.15 -8.00
N TYR A 668 -5.29 27.67 -6.80
CA TYR A 668 -6.37 27.61 -5.80
C TYR A 668 -7.28 28.84 -5.85
N GLN A 669 -7.62 29.30 -7.05
CA GLN A 669 -8.42 30.52 -7.26
C GLN A 669 -9.78 30.48 -6.56
N TYR A 670 -10.39 29.30 -6.46
CA TYR A 670 -11.70 29.14 -5.81
C TYR A 670 -11.67 29.45 -4.31
N LEU A 671 -10.53 29.33 -3.64
CA LEU A 671 -10.38 29.70 -2.22
C LEU A 671 -10.48 31.24 -2.00
N LEU A 672 -10.23 32.03 -3.05
CA LEU A 672 -10.33 33.47 -2.97
C LEU A 672 -11.79 33.94 -2.99
N ASP A 673 -12.67 33.16 -3.65
CA ASP A 673 -14.06 33.49 -3.86
C ASP A 673 -15.01 32.85 -2.84
N ARG A 674 -14.50 31.92 -2.01
CA ARG A 674 -15.28 31.20 -0.98
C ARG A 674 -15.14 31.86 0.38
N PRO A 675 -16.26 32.08 1.09
CA PRO A 675 -16.20 32.59 2.45
C PRO A 675 -15.70 31.51 3.42
N ILE A 676 -15.14 31.97 4.55
CA ILE A 676 -14.85 31.13 5.71
C ILE A 676 -16.19 30.65 6.28
N ASP A 677 -16.30 29.36 6.52
CA ASP A 677 -17.44 28.77 7.21
C ASP A 677 -17.23 28.85 8.71
N ILE A 678 -17.88 29.80 9.37
CA ILE A 678 -17.78 30.01 10.84
C ILE A 678 -18.32 28.80 11.61
N GLY A 679 -19.39 28.16 11.11
CA GLY A 679 -19.89 26.92 11.72
C GLY A 679 -18.82 25.82 11.73
N LYS A 680 -18.07 25.71 10.63
CA LYS A 680 -16.95 24.77 10.55
C LYS A 680 -15.79 25.13 11.49
N VAL A 681 -15.49 26.41 11.65
CA VAL A 681 -14.47 26.86 12.61
C VAL A 681 -14.87 26.48 14.03
N ASP A 682 -16.13 26.67 14.41
CA ASP A 682 -16.64 26.28 15.73
C ASP A 682 -16.54 24.75 15.95
N GLU A 683 -16.95 23.93 14.97
CA GLU A 683 -16.77 22.48 15.03
C GLU A 683 -15.30 22.08 15.29
N LEU A 684 -14.36 22.73 14.61
CA LEU A 684 -12.93 22.45 14.75
C LEU A 684 -12.43 22.86 16.15
N VAL A 685 -12.85 24.00 16.66
CA VAL A 685 -12.51 24.49 18.00
C VAL A 685 -13.10 23.58 19.09
N GLN A 686 -14.36 23.17 18.95
CA GLN A 686 -14.99 22.23 19.87
C GLN A 686 -14.27 20.88 19.90
N ALA A 687 -13.96 20.33 18.73
CA ALA A 687 -13.19 19.10 18.61
C ALA A 687 -11.80 19.19 19.27
N ALA A 688 -11.15 20.35 19.18
CA ALA A 688 -9.88 20.60 19.84
C ALA A 688 -10.03 20.69 21.37
N ARG A 689 -11.11 21.33 21.88
CA ARG A 689 -11.45 21.38 23.31
C ARG A 689 -11.67 19.99 23.90
N GLU A 690 -12.46 19.15 23.21
CA GLU A 690 -12.75 17.77 23.64
C GLU A 690 -11.49 16.93 23.76
N ARG A 691 -10.44 17.30 23.05
CA ARG A 691 -9.11 16.67 23.13
C ARG A 691 -8.18 17.30 24.17
N GLY A 692 -8.68 18.26 24.95
CA GLY A 692 -7.91 18.92 26.02
C GLY A 692 -7.01 20.06 25.54
N ILE A 693 -7.14 20.52 24.29
CA ILE A 693 -6.47 21.74 23.81
C ILE A 693 -7.26 22.93 24.35
N GLY A 694 -6.62 23.78 25.19
CA GLY A 694 -7.28 24.88 25.88
C GLY A 694 -7.72 25.98 24.92
N TYR A 695 -9.01 26.04 24.62
CA TYR A 695 -9.69 27.21 24.03
C TYR A 695 -10.78 27.64 25.02
N ASP A 696 -10.58 28.73 25.73
CA ASP A 696 -11.51 29.22 26.77
C ASP A 696 -12.64 30.10 26.19
N ALA A 697 -12.57 30.47 24.91
CA ALA A 697 -13.48 31.37 24.26
C ALA A 697 -14.85 30.75 23.94
N ASP A 698 -15.94 31.47 24.11
CA ASP A 698 -17.27 31.08 23.59
C ASP A 698 -17.38 31.31 22.07
N LEU A 699 -18.50 30.92 21.45
CA LEU A 699 -18.71 31.03 19.99
C LEU A 699 -18.56 32.49 19.50
N ALA A 700 -19.09 33.46 20.24
CA ALA A 700 -19.02 34.87 19.86
C ALA A 700 -17.57 35.42 19.94
N GLU A 701 -16.79 34.95 20.92
CA GLU A 701 -15.35 35.27 21.01
C GLU A 701 -14.55 34.58 19.88
N VAL A 702 -14.89 33.37 19.52
CA VAL A 702 -14.29 32.64 18.37
C VAL A 702 -14.53 33.45 17.09
N GLU A 703 -15.76 33.84 16.79
CA GLU A 703 -16.12 34.63 15.60
C GLU A 703 -15.39 35.97 15.57
N ASN A 704 -15.35 36.70 16.70
CA ASN A 704 -14.65 37.96 16.81
C ASN A 704 -13.12 37.80 16.64
N SER A 705 -12.54 36.74 17.19
CA SER A 705 -11.12 36.40 17.03
C SER A 705 -10.80 36.11 15.55
N VAL A 706 -11.61 35.30 14.87
CA VAL A 706 -11.47 34.99 13.44
C VAL A 706 -11.53 36.27 12.62
N SER A 707 -12.55 37.11 12.83
CA SER A 707 -12.74 38.37 12.07
C SER A 707 -11.54 39.31 12.26
N LYS A 708 -11.10 39.56 13.50
CA LYS A 708 -9.96 40.43 13.78
C LYS A 708 -8.63 39.91 13.17
N GLN A 709 -8.39 38.64 13.20
CA GLN A 709 -7.18 38.06 12.61
C GLN A 709 -7.27 38.10 11.08
N ALA A 710 -8.41 37.76 10.52
CA ALA A 710 -8.66 37.78 9.08
C ALA A 710 -8.52 39.22 8.50
N GLU A 711 -9.05 40.24 9.19
CA GLU A 711 -8.89 41.65 8.81
C GLU A 711 -7.41 42.07 8.77
N ARG A 712 -6.61 41.64 9.74
CA ARG A 712 -5.16 41.95 9.78
C ARG A 712 -4.41 41.31 8.61
N VAL A 713 -4.67 40.04 8.30
CA VAL A 713 -4.05 39.35 7.17
C VAL A 713 -4.49 40.01 5.85
N ALA A 714 -5.79 40.30 5.70
CA ALA A 714 -6.33 40.98 4.51
C ALA A 714 -5.75 42.37 4.34
N ALA A 715 -5.60 43.16 5.42
CA ALA A 715 -4.99 44.48 5.38
C ALA A 715 -3.55 44.46 4.88
N ASP A 716 -2.73 43.48 5.32
CA ASP A 716 -1.38 43.30 4.78
C ASP A 716 -1.39 42.99 3.27
N ILE A 717 -2.31 42.14 2.81
CA ILE A 717 -2.48 41.85 1.38
C ILE A 717 -2.89 43.10 0.58
N VAL A 718 -3.86 43.83 1.07
CA VAL A 718 -4.40 45.04 0.41
C VAL A 718 -3.36 46.16 0.38
N SER A 719 -2.63 46.40 1.46
CA SER A 719 -1.59 47.45 1.55
C SER A 719 -0.47 47.26 0.50
N LYS A 720 -0.26 46.05 0.01
CA LYS A 720 0.77 45.69 -0.97
C LYS A 720 0.20 45.52 -2.40
N GLY A 721 -1.06 45.91 -2.65
CA GLY A 721 -1.66 45.94 -3.96
C GLY A 721 -2.52 44.72 -4.32
N GLY A 722 -2.87 43.86 -3.37
CA GLY A 722 -3.71 42.66 -3.57
C GLY A 722 -5.22 42.90 -3.62
N ALA A 723 -5.66 44.14 -3.80
CA ALA A 723 -7.02 44.57 -3.48
C ALA A 723 -8.13 44.17 -4.46
N VAL A 724 -7.84 43.97 -5.73
CA VAL A 724 -8.92 43.84 -6.74
C VAL A 724 -8.66 42.64 -7.67
N ARG A 725 -9.63 41.75 -7.74
CA ARG A 725 -9.65 40.69 -8.73
C ARG A 725 -11.00 40.67 -9.44
N ARG A 726 -11.02 40.68 -10.79
CA ARG A 726 -12.25 40.71 -11.64
C ARG A 726 -13.24 41.78 -11.23
N GLY A 727 -12.76 42.94 -10.74
CA GLY A 727 -13.65 44.05 -10.34
C GLY A 727 -14.28 43.86 -8.93
N LYS A 728 -14.00 42.79 -8.19
CA LYS A 728 -14.43 42.58 -6.80
C LYS A 728 -13.30 42.86 -5.84
N LEU A 729 -13.57 43.61 -4.77
CA LEU A 729 -12.70 43.75 -3.62
C LEU A 729 -12.51 42.38 -2.97
N MET A 730 -11.28 42.07 -2.54
CA MET A 730 -11.01 40.91 -1.71
C MET A 730 -11.76 41.11 -0.37
N THR A 731 -12.51 40.07 0.02
CA THR A 731 -13.19 40.05 1.31
C THR A 731 -12.25 39.40 2.35
N PHE A 732 -12.20 39.96 3.57
CA PHE A 732 -11.37 39.42 4.68
C PHE A 732 -11.87 38.05 5.12
N ASP A 733 -13.08 37.66 4.81
CA ASP A 733 -13.71 36.39 5.15
C ASP A 733 -13.45 35.25 4.15
N SER A 734 -12.53 35.43 3.20
CA SER A 734 -12.25 34.40 2.21
C SER A 734 -11.35 33.24 2.76
N GLN A 735 -11.58 32.02 2.30
CA GLN A 735 -10.84 30.82 2.73
C GLN A 735 -9.33 30.94 2.52
N VAL A 736 -8.89 31.67 1.49
CA VAL A 736 -7.46 31.90 1.24
C VAL A 736 -6.80 32.66 2.41
N VAL A 737 -7.52 33.53 3.08
CA VAL A 737 -7.02 34.30 4.25
C VAL A 737 -6.73 33.35 5.42
N ALA A 738 -7.62 32.39 5.67
CA ALA A 738 -7.39 31.38 6.70
C ALA A 738 -6.17 30.50 6.37
N LEU A 739 -6.04 30.06 5.11
CA LEU A 739 -4.88 29.27 4.68
C LEU A 739 -3.56 30.07 4.83
N ILE A 740 -3.55 31.36 4.48
CA ILE A 740 -2.38 32.22 4.65
C ILE A 740 -2.06 32.42 6.15
N ALA A 741 -3.07 32.58 7.01
CA ALA A 741 -2.85 32.66 8.45
C ALA A 741 -2.14 31.41 8.99
N TYR A 742 -2.55 30.23 8.55
CA TYR A 742 -1.88 28.98 8.88
C TYR A 742 -0.44 28.91 8.35
N LEU A 743 -0.20 29.28 7.09
CA LEU A 743 1.16 29.27 6.53
C LEU A 743 2.10 30.25 7.25
N GLN A 744 1.59 31.42 7.64
CA GLN A 744 2.35 32.40 8.43
C GLN A 744 2.58 31.98 9.89
N ARG A 745 1.90 30.95 10.36
CA ARG A 745 2.12 30.35 11.69
C ARG A 745 3.29 29.37 11.71
N LEU A 746 3.58 28.71 10.57
CA LEU A 746 4.59 27.66 10.49
C LEU A 746 6.00 28.19 10.75
N GLY A 747 6.58 27.82 11.89
CA GLY A 747 7.90 28.26 12.32
C GLY A 747 7.93 29.67 12.93
N ALA A 748 6.78 30.20 13.36
CA ALA A 748 6.68 31.48 14.06
C ALA A 748 7.07 31.39 15.56
N ASP A 749 7.22 30.18 16.08
CA ASP A 749 7.47 29.85 17.47
C ASP A 749 8.95 29.72 17.82
#